data_554d0b8bb05b4fc2aa9e3240ac275f1d
#
_entry.id   554d0b8bb05b4fc2aa9e3240ac275f1d
#
_cell.length_a   1.000
_cell.length_b   1.000
_cell.length_c   1.000
_cell.angle_alpha   90.00
_cell.angle_beta   90.00
_cell.angle_gamma   90.00
#
_symmetry.space_group_name_H-M   'P 1'
#
loop_
_entity.id
_entity.type
_entity.pdbx_description
1 polymer ?
#
loop_
_entity_poly.entity_id
_entity_poly.type
_entity_poly.pdbx_seq_one_letter_code
_entity_poly.pdbx_strand_id
1 'polypeptide(L)'
;MRPAPYRSQQTEGALQPSAEEIDEVVVTTVRRLSSEAAVMQAVRNSKMVVSGVSKQMIARTQDRDAGEVVRRIPGISIIDDKFIVARGLSQRYNNVWVNDAAIPSSEADSRAFSFDLIPAGQIENIMILKSPVPEIPADFTGGFVKINTKDTPGELPFALSYSIGFNTATFGHDFLYNPGSGSDWFGCDNGKRGVRGGITGAFDNDDPDFVTDMTRHGFNNDWSIKTRKPIPDQRFSFSYGHSFRLGNGADLALNGALNYSYATRTFSNMENSRYGVYNKVEDKPEYYYKYTDDQYQTNVKVGALLNLAYLNGKNRYYFRNIFNQIGQDKLTLREGWQNMSSLYIQEKTEYCYTSRSTYSGQIAGVHTLELGTLDWDAGYSYADKNQPDRRIVNRQENDMVGDAHYGQMQIDQNEIRRDFMKLREHIASAGINYSCTLREGSSFAPELKVGLYGEYRTRDYRTRAYFYRFDTDNLPADFAYGDVIDDILQDGNYGADKLYIYDDSDNRNSYKGDNILTAAYAGIDLPFGRWNVYAGVRFEYSRMALTSYTKIKDWDSETRNYTHADPFPSVNVTYRINDKHLLRAAYGMSTNRPEFREVSPSVYYDFDLFSDVKGNADLKAAYIQNADLRWEWYPAAGEGISVAVFYKHFRNPIETAILDAGSGSYTYTFENADRANLYGVELDVKKNLDFMGMRNFSVVLNGSLMKSRVDFDDESLEHDRPLQGQSPYLVNAGLFYQSPKLGLTVGVLYNRIGKRIVGIGRSDMSVGGSIDNDIPDMYEMPRNALDVVVSKSFGKHWELKFNAKDLLNEKVQFAQFPKFENGGDVVSRKQITKQFTAGRMFSLSVTAKF
;
A
#
# COMPACT_ATOMS: atom_id res chain seq x y z
N MET A 1 29.21 69.70 29.17
CA MET A 1 29.35 69.26 27.79
C MET A 1 28.93 67.75 27.73
N ARG A 2 27.82 67.49 27.10
CA ARG A 2 27.34 66.14 26.90
C ARG A 2 27.89 65.54 25.56
N PRO A 3 28.36 64.32 25.47
CA PRO A 3 28.67 63.67 24.17
C PRO A 3 27.40 63.09 23.52
N ALA A 4 27.32 63.23 22.21
CA ALA A 4 26.21 62.76 21.35
C ALA A 4 26.17 61.26 21.18
N PRO A 5 24.99 60.68 20.82
CA PRO A 5 24.84 59.24 20.67
C PRO A 5 25.33 58.75 19.29
N TYR A 6 26.09 57.66 19.33
CA TYR A 6 26.50 56.90 18.15
C TYR A 6 25.28 56.20 17.51
N ARG A 7 25.00 56.46 16.24
CA ARG A 7 24.08 55.73 15.39
C ARG A 7 24.76 54.44 14.91
N SER A 8 24.29 53.28 15.35
CA SER A 8 24.63 52.01 14.73
C SER A 8 23.79 51.81 13.46
N GLN A 9 24.45 51.74 12.31
CA GLN A 9 23.85 51.22 11.09
C GLN A 9 23.64 49.70 11.25
N GLN A 10 22.37 49.29 11.30
CA GLN A 10 22.03 47.86 11.13
C GLN A 10 22.11 47.54 9.64
N THR A 11 23.15 46.80 9.26
CA THR A 11 23.20 46.04 8.03
C THR A 11 22.36 44.79 8.24
N GLU A 12 21.18 44.72 7.60
CA GLU A 12 20.44 43.47 7.45
C GLU A 12 21.20 42.52 6.52
N GLY A 13 22.10 41.73 7.11
CA GLY A 13 22.65 40.54 6.49
C GLY A 13 21.80 39.34 6.92
N ALA A 14 21.11 38.68 5.99
CA ALA A 14 20.46 37.43 6.24
C ALA A 14 21.52 36.39 6.65
N LEU A 15 21.57 36.10 7.95
CA LEU A 15 22.40 35.00 8.51
C LEU A 15 21.89 33.67 7.98
N GLN A 16 22.64 33.10 7.06
CA GLN A 16 22.58 31.61 6.84
C GLN A 16 23.27 30.96 8.04
N PRO A 17 22.64 30.07 8.79
CA PRO A 17 23.31 29.39 9.88
C PRO A 17 24.50 28.59 9.34
N SER A 18 25.70 28.83 9.88
CA SER A 18 26.89 28.08 9.57
C SER A 18 26.76 26.64 10.12
N ALA A 19 27.43 25.69 9.50
CA ALA A 19 27.40 24.29 9.92
C ALA A 19 27.93 24.06 11.37
N GLU A 20 28.67 25.02 11.93
CA GLU A 20 29.19 24.98 13.31
C GLU A 20 28.16 25.35 14.39
N GLU A 21 27.18 26.20 14.08
CA GLU A 21 26.11 26.55 15.05
C GLU A 21 25.10 25.42 15.28
N ILE A 22 25.10 24.38 14.44
CA ILE A 22 24.19 23.23 14.57
C ILE A 22 24.69 22.22 15.61
N ASP A 23 25.99 22.16 15.91
CA ASP A 23 26.57 21.21 16.88
C ASP A 23 26.36 21.64 18.35
N GLU A 24 26.23 22.92 18.63
CA GLU A 24 26.07 23.44 20.01
C GLU A 24 24.61 23.41 20.52
N VAL A 25 23.62 23.26 19.65
CA VAL A 25 22.19 23.15 19.99
C VAL A 25 21.78 21.71 20.37
N VAL A 26 22.71 20.76 20.41
CA VAL A 26 22.45 19.31 20.55
C VAL A 26 22.04 18.88 21.96
N VAL A 27 22.11 19.72 22.98
CA VAL A 27 21.96 19.24 24.38
C VAL A 27 20.53 19.32 24.94
N THR A 28 19.58 20.07 24.34
CA THR A 28 18.26 20.28 24.97
C THR A 28 17.03 20.26 24.06
N THR A 29 17.13 20.05 22.77
CA THR A 29 15.96 20.05 21.89
C THR A 29 15.77 18.74 21.16
N VAL A 30 14.54 18.25 21.13
CA VAL A 30 14.12 17.13 20.25
C VAL A 30 14.53 17.49 18.82
N ARG A 31 15.36 16.67 18.19
CA ARG A 31 15.84 16.89 16.82
C ARG A 31 14.66 16.82 15.86
N ARG A 32 14.20 17.98 15.36
CA ARG A 32 13.05 18.06 14.46
C ARG A 32 13.49 17.63 13.05
N LEU A 33 13.04 16.47 12.58
CA LEU A 33 13.24 16.02 11.20
C LEU A 33 12.15 16.56 10.25
N SER A 34 11.67 17.79 10.48
CA SER A 34 10.62 18.45 9.71
C SER A 34 11.12 19.17 8.48
N SER A 35 12.36 19.66 8.51
CA SER A 35 12.99 20.35 7.39
C SER A 35 13.79 19.40 6.50
N GLU A 36 13.97 19.79 5.23
CA GLU A 36 14.76 19.01 4.29
C GLU A 36 16.24 18.94 4.74
N ALA A 37 16.77 20.03 5.27
CA ALA A 37 18.13 20.08 5.81
C ALA A 37 18.30 19.10 7.00
N ALA A 38 17.33 19.02 7.91
CA ALA A 38 17.38 18.13 9.07
C ALA A 38 17.32 16.65 8.67
N VAL A 39 16.42 16.29 7.73
CA VAL A 39 16.35 14.92 7.18
C VAL A 39 17.64 14.58 6.46
N MET A 40 18.18 15.48 5.63
CA MET A 40 19.44 15.27 4.92
C MET A 40 20.61 15.08 5.91
N GLN A 41 20.66 15.84 6.99
CA GLN A 41 21.66 15.68 8.04
C GLN A 41 21.50 14.33 8.77
N ALA A 42 20.26 13.90 9.04
CA ALA A 42 20.01 12.59 9.60
C ALA A 42 20.46 11.44 8.68
N VAL A 43 20.20 11.55 7.37
CA VAL A 43 20.69 10.62 6.35
C VAL A 43 22.24 10.60 6.33
N ARG A 44 22.89 11.77 6.32
CA ARG A 44 24.33 11.90 6.33
C ARG A 44 24.99 11.27 7.57
N ASN A 45 24.36 11.44 8.74
CA ASN A 45 24.86 10.92 10.01
C ASN A 45 24.44 9.46 10.29
N SER A 46 23.58 8.89 9.45
CA SER A 46 23.16 7.50 9.56
C SER A 46 24.35 6.56 9.41
N LYS A 47 24.32 5.44 10.15
CA LYS A 47 25.31 4.36 10.08
C LYS A 47 24.97 3.33 8.99
N MET A 48 23.80 3.45 8.35
CA MET A 48 23.24 2.54 7.36
C MET A 48 22.82 3.27 6.09
N VAL A 49 22.49 2.52 5.04
CA VAL A 49 21.94 3.09 3.80
C VAL A 49 20.46 3.45 4.03
N VAL A 50 20.16 4.74 4.05
CA VAL A 50 18.81 5.28 4.31
C VAL A 50 18.46 6.39 3.33
N SER A 51 17.18 6.56 3.06
CA SER A 51 16.61 7.69 2.31
C SER A 51 15.40 8.23 3.06
N GLY A 52 15.10 9.52 2.90
CA GLY A 52 13.98 10.10 3.65
C GLY A 52 13.30 11.27 2.95
N VAL A 53 12.06 11.54 3.36
CA VAL A 53 11.25 12.69 2.94
C VAL A 53 10.80 13.44 4.17
N SER A 54 11.00 14.76 4.15
CA SER A 54 10.62 15.67 5.22
C SER A 54 9.19 16.19 5.04
N LYS A 55 8.58 16.68 6.13
CA LYS A 55 7.33 17.44 6.11
C LYS A 55 7.39 18.64 5.14
N GLN A 56 8.54 19.30 5.05
CA GLN A 56 8.76 20.42 4.13
C GLN A 56 8.60 19.96 2.68
N MET A 57 9.15 18.80 2.29
CA MET A 57 8.99 18.25 0.95
C MET A 57 7.53 17.82 0.70
N ILE A 58 6.89 17.16 1.67
CA ILE A 58 5.47 16.75 1.60
C ILE A 58 4.58 17.99 1.34
N ALA A 59 4.86 19.10 2.02
CA ALA A 59 4.13 20.33 1.82
C ALA A 59 4.34 20.96 0.43
N ARG A 60 5.54 20.78 -0.18
CA ARG A 60 5.86 21.25 -1.55
C ARG A 60 5.19 20.42 -2.64
N THR A 61 5.14 19.09 -2.46
CA THR A 61 4.57 18.17 -3.45
C THR A 61 3.05 18.03 -3.34
N GLN A 62 2.47 18.50 -2.22
CA GLN A 62 1.03 18.46 -1.93
C GLN A 62 0.44 17.03 -2.03
N ASP A 63 1.22 16.08 -1.57
CA ASP A 63 0.80 14.69 -1.51
C ASP A 63 -0.40 14.52 -0.56
N ARG A 64 -1.29 13.59 -0.86
CA ARG A 64 -2.55 13.38 -0.12
C ARG A 64 -2.39 12.44 1.06
N ASP A 65 -1.60 11.40 0.88
CA ASP A 65 -1.37 10.32 1.84
C ASP A 65 0.07 9.82 1.78
N ALA A 66 0.40 8.90 2.67
CA ALA A 66 1.74 8.32 2.75
C ALA A 66 2.18 7.63 1.44
N GLY A 67 1.25 7.06 0.66
CA GLY A 67 1.53 6.43 -0.62
C GLY A 67 2.09 7.43 -1.64
N GLU A 68 1.44 8.57 -1.80
CA GLU A 68 1.96 9.62 -2.70
C GLU A 68 3.32 10.17 -2.21
N VAL A 69 3.50 10.29 -0.89
CA VAL A 69 4.77 10.77 -0.29
C VAL A 69 5.93 9.84 -0.60
N VAL A 70 5.76 8.53 -0.40
CA VAL A 70 6.86 7.57 -0.58
C VAL A 70 7.30 7.43 -2.04
N ARG A 71 6.45 7.73 -3.02
CA ARG A 71 6.82 7.82 -4.45
C ARG A 71 7.96 8.79 -4.73
N ARG A 72 8.21 9.74 -3.81
CA ARG A 72 9.28 10.74 -3.94
C ARG A 72 10.64 10.21 -3.50
N ILE A 73 10.70 8.99 -2.99
CA ILE A 73 11.93 8.36 -2.49
C ILE A 73 12.56 7.50 -3.61
N PRO A 74 13.90 7.56 -3.79
CA PRO A 74 14.61 6.76 -4.80
C PRO A 74 14.30 5.26 -4.68
N GLY A 75 14.09 4.60 -5.83
CA GLY A 75 13.85 3.16 -5.89
C GLY A 75 12.47 2.72 -5.37
N ILE A 76 11.54 3.66 -5.13
CA ILE A 76 10.19 3.35 -4.64
C ILE A 76 9.15 3.61 -5.73
N SER A 77 8.28 2.63 -5.94
CA SER A 77 7.04 2.76 -6.71
C SER A 77 5.85 2.26 -5.90
N ILE A 78 4.65 2.50 -6.40
CA ILE A 78 3.39 2.09 -5.75
C ILE A 78 2.61 1.19 -6.70
N ILE A 79 1.99 0.15 -6.15
CA ILE A 79 1.01 -0.71 -6.83
C ILE A 79 -0.36 -0.43 -6.20
N ASP A 80 -1.42 -0.41 -7.03
CA ASP A 80 -2.83 -0.22 -6.65
C ASP A 80 -3.08 1.05 -5.81
N ASP A 81 -2.23 2.08 -5.98
CA ASP A 81 -2.22 3.30 -5.16
C ASP A 81 -2.12 3.07 -3.63
N LYS A 82 -1.77 1.88 -3.20
CA LYS A 82 -1.75 1.44 -1.79
C LYS A 82 -0.42 0.89 -1.32
N PHE A 83 0.26 0.04 -2.12
CA PHE A 83 1.38 -0.77 -1.67
C PHE A 83 2.70 -0.31 -2.24
N ILE A 84 3.73 -0.25 -1.40
CA ILE A 84 5.07 0.09 -1.88
C ILE A 84 5.76 -1.11 -2.54
N VAL A 85 6.48 -0.79 -3.59
CA VAL A 85 7.50 -1.64 -4.21
C VAL A 85 8.83 -0.93 -4.03
N ALA A 86 9.69 -1.48 -3.20
CA ALA A 86 11.00 -0.91 -2.93
C ALA A 86 12.09 -1.71 -3.65
N ARG A 87 12.91 -1.02 -4.46
CA ARG A 87 13.96 -1.66 -5.27
C ARG A 87 13.44 -2.80 -6.16
N GLY A 88 12.24 -2.63 -6.72
CA GLY A 88 11.60 -3.64 -7.56
C GLY A 88 11.05 -4.85 -6.82
N LEU A 89 11.12 -4.89 -5.50
CA LEU A 89 10.58 -5.97 -4.69
C LEU A 89 9.15 -5.67 -4.30
N SER A 90 8.25 -6.63 -4.56
CA SER A 90 6.83 -6.53 -4.27
C SER A 90 6.57 -6.23 -2.79
N GLN A 91 5.33 -5.86 -2.49
CA GLN A 91 4.89 -5.43 -1.15
C GLN A 91 5.24 -6.44 -0.05
N ARG A 92 5.27 -7.75 -0.34
CA ARG A 92 5.59 -8.78 0.65
C ARG A 92 7.01 -8.71 1.20
N TYR A 93 7.95 -8.08 0.47
CA TYR A 93 9.35 -7.92 0.86
C TYR A 93 9.64 -6.62 1.61
N ASN A 94 8.60 -5.84 1.96
CA ASN A 94 8.72 -4.57 2.66
C ASN A 94 8.04 -4.63 4.02
N ASN A 95 8.58 -3.91 5.01
CA ASN A 95 7.99 -3.83 6.34
C ASN A 95 7.78 -2.36 6.74
N VAL A 96 6.77 -2.08 7.56
CA VAL A 96 6.37 -0.72 7.92
C VAL A 96 6.11 -0.61 9.40
N TRP A 97 6.73 0.38 10.05
CA TRP A 97 6.40 0.80 11.39
C TRP A 97 5.90 2.23 11.40
N VAL A 98 4.93 2.52 12.26
CA VAL A 98 4.44 3.86 12.52
C VAL A 98 4.80 4.22 13.94
N ASN A 99 5.59 5.30 14.11
CA ASN A 99 6.12 5.73 15.42
C ASN A 99 6.88 4.62 16.16
N ASP A 100 7.67 3.80 15.45
CA ASP A 100 8.43 2.66 15.97
C ASP A 100 7.58 1.46 16.47
N ALA A 101 6.26 1.46 16.21
CA ALA A 101 5.38 0.32 16.48
C ALA A 101 4.99 -0.40 15.19
N ALA A 102 4.93 -1.74 15.25
CA ALA A 102 4.43 -2.56 14.15
C ALA A 102 2.95 -2.28 13.88
N ILE A 103 2.58 -2.23 12.61
CA ILE A 103 1.21 -1.93 12.18
C ILE A 103 0.61 -3.08 11.38
N PRO A 104 -0.66 -3.47 11.63
CA PRO A 104 -1.31 -4.56 10.92
C PRO A 104 -1.69 -4.18 9.49
N SER A 105 -1.86 -5.19 8.64
CA SER A 105 -2.48 -5.03 7.34
C SER A 105 -3.99 -4.95 7.45
N SER A 106 -4.60 -4.01 6.75
CA SER A 106 -6.05 -3.95 6.55
C SER A 106 -6.53 -4.73 5.33
N GLU A 107 -5.63 -5.46 4.66
CA GLU A 107 -5.97 -6.26 3.49
C GLU A 107 -6.03 -7.75 3.84
N ALA A 108 -7.02 -8.46 3.26
CA ALA A 108 -7.26 -9.86 3.59
C ALA A 108 -6.22 -10.79 2.97
N ASP A 109 -5.70 -10.42 1.83
CA ASP A 109 -4.88 -11.19 0.91
C ASP A 109 -3.41 -10.77 0.90
N SER A 110 -3.04 -9.78 1.69
CA SER A 110 -1.66 -9.29 1.79
C SER A 110 -1.32 -8.86 3.21
N ARG A 111 -0.07 -9.10 3.63
CA ARG A 111 0.47 -8.54 4.89
C ARG A 111 0.85 -7.07 4.77
N ALA A 112 0.92 -6.59 3.54
CA ALA A 112 1.46 -5.26 3.27
C ALA A 112 0.61 -4.17 3.89
N PHE A 113 1.27 -3.18 4.46
CA PHE A 113 0.63 -1.98 4.95
C PHE A 113 0.06 -1.15 3.79
N SER A 114 -1.18 -0.73 3.90
CA SER A 114 -1.84 0.11 2.92
C SER A 114 -1.52 1.59 3.17
N PHE A 115 -0.67 2.19 2.33
CA PHE A 115 -0.16 3.54 2.52
C PHE A 115 -1.21 4.64 2.29
N ASP A 116 -2.34 4.32 1.69
CA ASP A 116 -3.48 5.23 1.55
C ASP A 116 -4.19 5.54 2.88
N LEU A 117 -3.89 4.77 3.94
CA LEU A 117 -4.47 4.92 5.27
C LEU A 117 -4.01 6.18 6.00
N ILE A 118 -2.74 6.61 5.83
CA ILE A 118 -2.19 7.73 6.61
C ILE A 118 -2.24 9.02 5.80
N PRO A 119 -3.06 10.02 6.20
CA PRO A 119 -3.07 11.32 5.55
C PRO A 119 -1.71 12.02 5.67
N ALA A 120 -1.21 12.58 4.56
CA ALA A 120 0.09 13.28 4.51
C ALA A 120 0.20 14.41 5.54
N GLY A 121 -0.93 15.04 5.88
CA GLY A 121 -0.98 16.11 6.90
C GLY A 121 -0.62 15.66 8.33
N GLN A 122 -0.65 14.36 8.64
CA GLN A 122 -0.28 13.77 9.94
C GLN A 122 1.21 13.39 10.03
N ILE A 123 1.92 13.36 8.89
CA ILE A 123 3.30 12.88 8.77
C ILE A 123 4.29 14.01 9.06
N GLU A 124 5.27 13.73 9.91
CA GLU A 124 6.44 14.60 10.14
C GLU A 124 7.58 14.26 9.16
N ASN A 125 7.88 12.97 8.99
CA ASN A 125 8.83 12.45 8.02
C ASN A 125 8.57 10.96 7.74
N ILE A 126 9.10 10.49 6.61
CA ILE A 126 9.20 9.07 6.30
C ILE A 126 10.68 8.77 6.04
N MET A 127 11.18 7.73 6.71
CA MET A 127 12.54 7.22 6.53
C MET A 127 12.47 5.78 6.00
N ILE A 128 13.24 5.48 4.97
CA ILE A 128 13.33 4.12 4.40
C ILE A 128 14.75 3.60 4.55
N LEU A 129 14.89 2.58 5.36
CA LEU A 129 16.13 1.86 5.58
C LEU A 129 16.26 0.81 4.49
N LYS A 130 17.40 0.77 3.81
CA LYS A 130 17.64 -0.08 2.63
C LYS A 130 18.69 -1.15 2.87
N SER A 131 19.44 -1.06 3.97
CA SER A 131 20.40 -2.09 4.41
C SER A 131 20.01 -2.64 5.79
N PRO A 132 20.22 -3.95 6.05
CA PRO A 132 19.96 -4.56 7.36
C PRO A 132 20.85 -3.97 8.46
N VAL A 133 20.25 -3.84 9.67
CA VAL A 133 20.93 -3.48 10.92
C VAL A 133 20.29 -4.25 12.07
N PRO A 134 21.00 -4.47 13.19
CA PRO A 134 20.51 -5.34 14.26
C PRO A 134 19.27 -4.82 14.96
N GLU A 135 19.05 -3.50 15.02
CA GLU A 135 17.95 -2.86 15.77
C GLU A 135 16.57 -3.06 15.16
N ILE A 136 16.49 -3.41 13.87
CA ILE A 136 15.20 -3.57 13.17
C ILE A 136 14.94 -5.04 12.86
N PRO A 137 13.65 -5.44 12.70
CA PRO A 137 13.30 -6.80 12.31
C PRO A 137 14.02 -7.23 11.03
N ALA A 138 14.42 -8.50 10.96
CA ALA A 138 15.09 -9.07 9.80
C ALA A 138 14.14 -9.33 8.62
N ASP A 139 12.83 -9.30 8.86
CA ASP A 139 11.81 -9.59 7.87
C ASP A 139 11.52 -8.38 6.97
N PHE A 140 12.53 -7.98 6.20
CA PHE A 140 12.42 -7.05 5.07
C PHE A 140 13.59 -7.22 4.12
N THR A 141 13.39 -6.88 2.84
CA THR A 141 14.43 -6.99 1.83
C THR A 141 14.47 -5.78 0.90
N GLY A 142 13.30 -5.26 0.51
CA GLY A 142 13.17 -4.07 -0.33
C GLY A 142 13.47 -2.80 0.45
N GLY A 143 12.72 -2.57 1.51
CA GLY A 143 12.87 -1.43 2.39
C GLY A 143 12.11 -1.61 3.70
N PHE A 144 12.70 -1.10 4.78
CA PHE A 144 12.03 -0.95 6.07
C PHE A 144 11.57 0.51 6.22
N VAL A 145 10.27 0.74 6.25
CA VAL A 145 9.69 2.08 6.23
C VAL A 145 9.32 2.49 7.65
N LYS A 146 9.87 3.60 8.12
CA LYS A 146 9.48 4.28 9.35
C LYS A 146 8.69 5.53 9.03
N ILE A 147 7.41 5.54 9.42
CA ILE A 147 6.54 6.71 9.31
C ILE A 147 6.46 7.36 10.68
N ASN A 148 6.97 8.58 10.80
CA ASN A 148 6.90 9.33 12.04
C ASN A 148 5.81 10.40 11.94
N THR A 149 4.89 10.40 12.92
CA THR A 149 3.83 11.40 13.04
C THR A 149 4.31 12.61 13.81
N LYS A 150 3.54 13.69 13.75
CA LYS A 150 3.91 14.98 14.40
C LYS A 150 3.91 14.88 15.93
N ASP A 151 5.06 15.01 16.57
CA ASP A 151 5.20 15.01 18.02
C ASP A 151 5.35 16.42 18.60
N THR A 152 5.87 17.36 17.81
CA THR A 152 6.14 18.72 18.26
C THR A 152 5.22 19.73 17.57
N PRO A 153 4.68 20.72 18.33
CA PRO A 153 3.85 21.78 17.78
C PRO A 153 4.57 22.60 16.71
N GLY A 154 3.80 23.15 15.75
CA GLY A 154 4.27 24.15 14.81
C GLY A 154 4.48 25.53 15.46
N GLU A 155 4.86 26.55 14.67
CA GLU A 155 4.97 27.93 15.13
C GLU A 155 3.61 28.53 15.50
N LEU A 156 2.55 28.15 14.78
CA LEU A 156 1.18 28.58 15.05
C LEU A 156 0.36 27.41 15.56
N PRO A 157 -0.43 27.61 16.64
CA PRO A 157 -1.12 26.51 17.30
C PRO A 157 -2.25 25.91 16.48
N PHE A 158 -2.95 26.66 15.64
CA PHE A 158 -4.09 26.19 14.86
C PHE A 158 -3.81 26.21 13.37
N ALA A 159 -4.23 25.17 12.67
CA ALA A 159 -4.34 25.21 11.21
C ALA A 159 -5.64 24.54 10.77
N LEU A 160 -6.36 25.25 9.91
CA LEU A 160 -7.60 24.79 9.28
C LEU A 160 -7.40 24.82 7.76
N SER A 161 -7.67 23.71 7.09
CA SER A 161 -7.56 23.63 5.63
C SER A 161 -8.83 23.04 5.03
N TYR A 162 -9.32 23.68 3.98
CA TYR A 162 -10.40 23.15 3.15
C TYR A 162 -9.94 23.09 1.70
N SER A 163 -10.27 22.00 1.03
CA SER A 163 -9.94 21.76 -0.38
C SER A 163 -11.15 21.26 -1.12
N ILE A 164 -11.38 21.85 -2.29
CA ILE A 164 -12.34 21.40 -3.27
C ILE A 164 -11.59 20.91 -4.52
N GLY A 165 -12.08 19.82 -5.13
CA GLY A 165 -11.44 19.26 -6.32
C GLY A 165 -12.42 18.58 -7.24
N PHE A 166 -11.99 18.27 -8.44
CA PHE A 166 -12.77 17.50 -9.40
C PHE A 166 -11.86 16.69 -10.32
N ASN A 167 -12.37 15.54 -10.74
CA ASN A 167 -11.79 14.68 -11.75
C ASN A 167 -12.56 14.86 -13.07
N THR A 168 -11.85 15.01 -14.17
CA THR A 168 -12.46 15.30 -15.48
C THR A 168 -13.26 14.11 -16.06
N ALA A 169 -13.00 12.88 -15.62
CA ALA A 169 -13.77 11.71 -16.03
C ALA A 169 -15.05 11.52 -15.22
N THR A 170 -15.19 12.22 -14.08
CA THR A 170 -16.30 12.02 -13.14
C THR A 170 -17.18 13.27 -13.06
N PHE A 171 -16.59 14.44 -12.85
CA PHE A 171 -17.33 15.66 -12.55
C PHE A 171 -18.10 16.14 -13.80
N GLY A 172 -19.40 16.43 -13.62
CA GLY A 172 -20.30 16.87 -14.69
C GLY A 172 -20.96 15.74 -15.48
N HIS A 173 -20.52 14.50 -15.33
CA HIS A 173 -21.11 13.30 -15.90
C HIS A 173 -22.11 12.65 -14.95
N ASP A 174 -22.92 11.73 -15.43
CA ASP A 174 -23.80 10.90 -14.60
C ASP A 174 -22.97 9.93 -13.79
N PHE A 175 -23.36 9.76 -12.52
CA PHE A 175 -22.71 8.86 -11.59
C PHE A 175 -23.75 7.87 -11.05
N LEU A 176 -23.55 6.61 -11.39
CA LEU A 176 -24.42 5.52 -10.95
C LEU A 176 -24.01 5.03 -9.56
N TYR A 177 -24.97 4.65 -8.76
CA TYR A 177 -24.75 4.15 -7.40
C TYR A 177 -25.91 3.32 -6.90
N ASN A 178 -25.67 2.42 -5.97
CA ASN A 178 -26.70 1.77 -5.17
C ASN A 178 -26.87 2.53 -3.85
N PRO A 179 -28.11 2.76 -3.37
CA PRO A 179 -28.34 3.52 -2.15
C PRO A 179 -27.74 2.86 -0.91
N GLY A 180 -26.79 3.54 -0.28
CA GLY A 180 -26.16 3.13 0.96
C GLY A 180 -26.88 3.61 2.22
N SER A 181 -26.11 3.81 3.28
CA SER A 181 -26.55 4.34 4.56
C SER A 181 -25.96 5.71 4.88
N GLY A 182 -26.53 6.43 5.84
CA GLY A 182 -25.98 7.71 6.29
C GLY A 182 -24.57 7.60 6.91
N SER A 183 -24.22 6.43 7.46
CA SER A 183 -22.89 6.18 8.02
C SER A 183 -21.79 6.04 6.96
N ASP A 184 -22.15 5.81 5.70
CA ASP A 184 -21.20 5.75 4.58
C ASP A 184 -20.41 7.07 4.42
N TRP A 185 -21.02 8.22 4.83
CA TRP A 185 -20.34 9.51 4.89
C TRP A 185 -19.18 9.57 5.88
N PHE A 186 -19.09 8.61 6.81
CA PHE A 186 -17.99 8.44 7.74
C PHE A 186 -17.15 7.20 7.44
N GLY A 187 -17.42 6.52 6.32
CA GLY A 187 -16.71 5.33 5.90
C GLY A 187 -17.06 4.07 6.67
N CYS A 188 -18.18 4.05 7.38
CA CYS A 188 -18.63 2.93 8.22
C CYS A 188 -19.94 2.34 7.69
N ASP A 189 -20.12 1.02 7.78
CA ASP A 189 -21.42 0.38 7.61
C ASP A 189 -22.18 0.38 8.96
N ASN A 190 -23.49 0.70 8.93
CA ASN A 190 -24.34 0.72 10.12
C ASN A 190 -25.15 -0.57 10.31
N GLY A 191 -24.84 -1.62 9.56
CA GLY A 191 -25.55 -2.88 9.55
C GLY A 191 -26.65 -2.98 8.47
N LYS A 192 -26.89 -1.93 7.66
CA LYS A 192 -27.84 -2.01 6.52
C LYS A 192 -27.46 -3.13 5.56
N ARG A 193 -26.15 -3.38 5.39
CA ARG A 193 -25.61 -4.45 4.54
C ARG A 193 -25.28 -5.72 5.34
N GLY A 194 -25.85 -5.88 6.55
CA GLY A 194 -25.67 -7.07 7.37
C GLY A 194 -26.56 -8.23 6.92
N VAL A 195 -26.19 -9.44 7.32
CA VAL A 195 -27.05 -10.63 7.25
C VAL A 195 -27.71 -10.85 8.62
N ARG A 196 -29.00 -11.17 8.65
CA ARG A 196 -29.72 -11.49 9.89
C ARG A 196 -29.07 -12.70 10.57
N GLY A 197 -28.81 -12.61 11.87
CA GLY A 197 -28.03 -13.61 12.61
C GLY A 197 -26.51 -13.43 12.55
N GLY A 198 -26.02 -12.48 11.76
CA GLY A 198 -24.60 -12.17 11.60
C GLY A 198 -23.83 -13.18 10.74
N ILE A 199 -22.58 -12.84 10.42
CA ILE A 199 -21.70 -13.62 9.51
C ILE A 199 -21.39 -15.06 10.00
N THR A 200 -21.60 -15.36 11.29
CA THR A 200 -21.39 -16.69 11.88
C THR A 200 -22.70 -17.36 12.30
N GLY A 201 -23.84 -16.75 11.98
CA GLY A 201 -25.17 -17.28 12.31
C GLY A 201 -25.44 -18.62 11.62
N ALA A 202 -26.24 -19.46 12.27
CA ALA A 202 -26.69 -20.70 11.66
C ALA A 202 -27.70 -20.41 10.52
N PHE A 203 -27.61 -21.18 9.45
CA PHE A 203 -28.53 -21.11 8.32
C PHE A 203 -28.96 -22.54 7.98
N ASP A 204 -30.26 -22.78 7.93
CA ASP A 204 -30.86 -24.07 7.62
C ASP A 204 -31.41 -24.07 6.19
N ASN A 205 -30.66 -24.67 5.27
CA ASN A 205 -31.06 -24.78 3.86
C ASN A 205 -32.24 -25.75 3.65
N ASP A 206 -32.51 -26.64 4.60
CA ASP A 206 -33.51 -27.70 4.47
C ASP A 206 -34.90 -27.28 5.02
N ASP A 207 -34.98 -26.11 5.66
CA ASP A 207 -36.24 -25.52 6.12
C ASP A 207 -36.78 -24.48 5.10
N PRO A 208 -37.80 -24.83 4.29
CA PRO A 208 -38.34 -23.93 3.25
C PRO A 208 -38.93 -22.61 3.81
N ASP A 209 -39.54 -22.66 5.00
CA ASP A 209 -40.11 -21.47 5.63
C ASP A 209 -39.04 -20.51 6.11
N PHE A 210 -37.98 -21.07 6.74
CA PHE A 210 -36.80 -20.31 7.14
C PHE A 210 -36.07 -19.71 5.92
N VAL A 211 -35.86 -20.49 4.86
CA VAL A 211 -35.20 -20.03 3.63
C VAL A 211 -35.98 -18.92 2.95
N THR A 212 -37.32 -19.06 2.86
CA THR A 212 -38.21 -18.05 2.29
C THR A 212 -38.16 -16.74 3.11
N ASP A 213 -38.21 -16.85 4.44
CA ASP A 213 -38.13 -15.68 5.33
C ASP A 213 -36.73 -15.01 5.23
N MET A 214 -35.66 -15.80 5.18
CA MET A 214 -34.30 -15.29 4.97
C MET A 214 -34.16 -14.60 3.61
N THR A 215 -34.74 -15.14 2.54
CA THR A 215 -34.73 -14.54 1.21
C THR A 215 -35.35 -13.15 1.21
N ARG A 216 -36.49 -13.00 1.88
CA ARG A 216 -37.24 -11.74 1.94
C ARG A 216 -36.67 -10.74 2.94
N HIS A 217 -36.26 -11.20 4.12
CA HIS A 217 -35.97 -10.33 5.25
C HIS A 217 -34.55 -10.52 5.86
N GLY A 218 -33.80 -11.48 5.39
CA GLY A 218 -32.47 -11.80 5.93
C GLY A 218 -31.37 -10.88 5.44
N PHE A 219 -31.60 -10.15 4.35
CA PHE A 219 -30.60 -9.36 3.64
C PHE A 219 -31.14 -7.99 3.19
N ASN A 220 -30.25 -7.11 2.76
CA ASN A 220 -30.62 -5.90 2.06
C ASN A 220 -31.02 -6.21 0.60
N ASN A 221 -32.30 -6.16 0.28
CA ASN A 221 -32.84 -6.46 -1.06
C ASN A 221 -33.03 -5.20 -1.94
N ASP A 222 -32.35 -4.09 -1.64
CA ASP A 222 -32.32 -2.91 -2.52
C ASP A 222 -31.26 -3.11 -3.62
N TRP A 223 -31.71 -3.59 -4.79
CA TRP A 223 -30.87 -3.83 -5.96
C TRP A 223 -30.82 -2.63 -6.92
N SER A 224 -31.55 -1.55 -6.59
CA SER A 224 -31.73 -0.40 -7.46
C SER A 224 -30.40 0.28 -7.79
N ILE A 225 -30.26 0.67 -9.06
CA ILE A 225 -29.17 1.54 -9.53
C ILE A 225 -29.76 2.92 -9.80
N LYS A 226 -29.28 3.90 -9.05
CA LYS A 226 -29.73 5.29 -9.16
C LYS A 226 -28.64 6.17 -9.76
N THR A 227 -29.08 7.26 -10.38
CA THR A 227 -28.19 8.24 -11.01
C THR A 227 -28.16 9.53 -10.19
N ARG A 228 -26.98 10.12 -10.06
CA ARG A 228 -26.81 11.47 -9.49
C ARG A 228 -25.69 12.21 -10.23
N LYS A 229 -25.67 13.55 -10.11
CA LYS A 229 -24.49 14.33 -10.44
C LYS A 229 -23.54 14.30 -9.24
N PRO A 230 -22.26 13.91 -9.42
CA PRO A 230 -21.32 13.87 -8.33
C PRO A 230 -21.01 15.28 -7.82
N ILE A 231 -20.95 15.44 -6.50
CA ILE A 231 -20.43 16.65 -5.88
C ILE A 231 -18.91 16.70 -6.09
N PRO A 232 -18.30 17.89 -6.12
CA PRO A 232 -16.84 17.99 -6.15
C PRO A 232 -16.20 17.24 -4.99
N ASP A 233 -14.99 16.70 -5.21
CA ASP A 233 -14.18 16.13 -4.14
C ASP A 233 -13.97 17.16 -3.03
N GLN A 234 -14.09 16.75 -1.77
CA GLN A 234 -13.94 17.63 -0.62
C GLN A 234 -12.89 17.08 0.34
N ARG A 235 -12.09 17.95 0.88
CA ARG A 235 -11.16 17.60 1.94
C ARG A 235 -11.14 18.69 3.00
N PHE A 236 -11.26 18.27 4.23
CA PHE A 236 -11.16 19.09 5.42
C PHE A 236 -10.02 18.59 6.29
N SER A 237 -9.22 19.49 6.83
CA SER A 237 -8.16 19.16 7.77
C SER A 237 -8.10 20.23 8.86
N PHE A 238 -8.13 19.79 10.09
CA PHE A 238 -7.91 20.59 11.28
C PHE A 238 -6.70 20.07 12.04
N SER A 239 -5.83 20.94 12.51
CA SER A 239 -4.75 20.55 13.43
C SER A 239 -4.56 21.61 14.51
N TYR A 240 -4.26 21.10 15.71
CA TYR A 240 -3.89 21.90 16.87
C TYR A 240 -2.58 21.38 17.44
N GLY A 241 -1.67 22.29 17.79
CA GLY A 241 -0.43 21.94 18.46
C GLY A 241 0.03 23.06 19.39
N HIS A 242 0.30 22.72 20.64
CA HIS A 242 0.76 23.67 21.65
C HIS A 242 1.75 23.01 22.62
N SER A 243 2.74 23.77 23.08
CA SER A 243 3.66 23.36 24.15
C SER A 243 3.39 24.17 25.41
N PHE A 244 3.14 23.46 26.50
CA PHE A 244 2.91 24.03 27.84
C PHE A 244 4.16 23.85 28.69
N ARG A 245 4.68 24.90 29.24
CA ARG A 245 5.73 24.82 30.23
C ARG A 245 5.10 24.62 31.63
N LEU A 246 5.47 23.52 32.26
CA LEU A 246 4.93 23.15 33.58
C LEU A 246 5.74 23.79 34.71
N GLY A 247 5.14 23.90 35.89
CA GLY A 247 5.77 24.56 37.06
C GLY A 247 7.04 23.84 37.60
N ASN A 248 7.26 22.58 37.22
CA ASN A 248 8.48 21.81 37.52
C ASN A 248 9.60 21.99 36.44
N GLY A 249 9.42 22.93 35.49
CA GLY A 249 10.37 23.17 34.40
C GLY A 249 10.30 22.18 33.23
N ALA A 250 9.38 21.22 33.26
CA ALA A 250 9.13 20.29 32.18
C ALA A 250 8.27 20.96 31.08
N ASP A 251 8.39 20.46 29.84
CA ASP A 251 7.56 20.86 28.72
C ASP A 251 6.59 19.73 28.36
N LEU A 252 5.30 20.07 28.21
CA LEU A 252 4.27 19.16 27.68
C LEU A 252 3.83 19.64 26.30
N ALA A 253 4.16 18.89 25.27
CA ALA A 253 3.72 19.15 23.91
C ALA A 253 2.48 18.33 23.58
N LEU A 254 1.46 18.99 23.05
CA LEU A 254 0.21 18.37 22.58
C LEU A 254 0.09 18.61 21.08
N ASN A 255 -0.18 17.56 20.30
CA ASN A 255 -0.54 17.65 18.89
C ASN A 255 -1.80 16.83 18.61
N GLY A 256 -2.81 17.48 18.03
CA GLY A 256 -4.03 16.85 17.59
C GLY A 256 -4.31 17.17 16.11
N ALA A 257 -4.86 16.23 15.37
CA ALA A 257 -5.31 16.49 14.00
C ALA A 257 -6.55 15.66 13.68
N LEU A 258 -7.45 16.26 12.91
CA LEU A 258 -8.62 15.62 12.31
C LEU A 258 -8.58 15.84 10.80
N ASN A 259 -8.84 14.80 10.04
CA ASN A 259 -8.89 14.85 8.59
C ASN A 259 -10.16 14.16 8.10
N TYR A 260 -10.80 14.75 7.11
CA TYR A 260 -11.92 14.17 6.39
C TYR A 260 -11.70 14.33 4.90
N SER A 261 -12.01 13.32 4.09
CA SER A 261 -12.07 13.47 2.65
C SER A 261 -13.19 12.63 2.05
N TYR A 262 -13.84 13.21 1.05
CA TYR A 262 -14.84 12.58 0.19
C TYR A 262 -14.39 12.75 -1.26
N ALA A 263 -14.38 11.67 -2.02
CA ALA A 263 -13.99 11.70 -3.43
C ALA A 263 -14.79 10.68 -4.24
N THR A 264 -15.15 11.06 -5.47
CA THR A 264 -15.79 10.16 -6.44
C THR A 264 -14.90 9.93 -7.66
N ARG A 265 -14.94 8.72 -8.21
CA ARG A 265 -14.18 8.33 -9.40
C ARG A 265 -15.07 7.52 -10.33
N THR A 266 -14.96 7.80 -11.63
CA THR A 266 -15.59 7.03 -12.69
C THR A 266 -14.51 6.54 -13.66
N PHE A 267 -14.57 5.27 -13.98
CA PHE A 267 -13.77 4.66 -15.05
C PHE A 267 -14.74 4.11 -16.08
N SER A 268 -14.90 4.83 -17.17
CA SER A 268 -15.84 4.45 -18.21
C SER A 268 -15.15 3.77 -19.37
N ASN A 269 -15.85 2.84 -20.02
CA ASN A 269 -15.37 2.08 -21.17
C ASN A 269 -14.01 1.41 -20.90
N MET A 270 -13.87 0.82 -19.72
CA MET A 270 -12.67 0.08 -19.36
C MET A 270 -12.68 -1.27 -20.07
N GLU A 271 -11.77 -1.45 -21.02
CA GLU A 271 -11.59 -2.72 -21.73
C GLU A 271 -11.04 -3.77 -20.74
N ASN A 272 -11.65 -4.96 -20.73
CA ASN A 272 -11.24 -6.10 -19.91
C ASN A 272 -11.35 -7.36 -20.76
N SER A 273 -10.23 -7.97 -21.10
CA SER A 273 -10.15 -9.10 -22.04
C SER A 273 -9.23 -10.20 -21.52
N ARG A 274 -9.61 -11.43 -21.76
CA ARG A 274 -8.77 -12.61 -21.53
C ARG A 274 -8.62 -13.39 -22.83
N TYR A 275 -7.43 -13.88 -23.05
CA TYR A 275 -7.06 -14.54 -24.28
C TYR A 275 -6.78 -16.02 -24.02
N GLY A 276 -7.16 -16.85 -24.99
CA GLY A 276 -6.69 -18.21 -25.16
C GLY A 276 -5.34 -18.25 -25.88
N VAL A 277 -4.99 -19.43 -26.38
CA VAL A 277 -3.80 -19.63 -27.21
C VAL A 277 -3.89 -18.77 -28.47
N TYR A 278 -2.80 -18.10 -28.81
CA TYR A 278 -2.76 -17.20 -29.98
C TYR A 278 -2.88 -17.99 -31.30
N ASN A 279 -3.79 -17.60 -32.16
CA ASN A 279 -3.95 -18.19 -33.47
C ASN A 279 -2.85 -17.71 -34.42
N LYS A 280 -1.74 -18.47 -34.49
CA LYS A 280 -0.59 -18.15 -35.34
C LYS A 280 -0.85 -18.30 -36.84
N VAL A 281 -1.86 -19.09 -37.25
CA VAL A 281 -2.18 -19.33 -38.66
C VAL A 281 -2.89 -18.11 -39.24
N GLU A 282 -3.81 -17.54 -38.49
CA GLU A 282 -4.59 -16.38 -38.91
C GLU A 282 -3.98 -15.04 -38.40
N ASP A 283 -2.87 -15.10 -37.63
CA ASP A 283 -2.19 -13.99 -36.96
C ASP A 283 -3.17 -13.08 -36.19
N LYS A 284 -4.08 -13.74 -35.40
CA LYS A 284 -5.09 -13.05 -34.61
C LYS A 284 -5.20 -13.59 -33.17
N PRO A 285 -5.63 -12.73 -32.21
CA PRO A 285 -5.91 -13.19 -30.86
C PRO A 285 -7.16 -14.05 -30.81
N GLU A 286 -7.12 -15.13 -30.04
CA GLU A 286 -8.30 -15.88 -29.61
C GLU A 286 -8.73 -15.38 -28.23
N TYR A 287 -10.03 -15.12 -28.05
CA TYR A 287 -10.56 -14.55 -26.81
C TYR A 287 -11.34 -15.62 -26.04
N TYR A 288 -11.07 -15.70 -24.74
CA TYR A 288 -11.98 -16.39 -23.81
C TYR A 288 -13.14 -15.46 -23.43
N TYR A 289 -12.86 -14.17 -23.23
CA TYR A 289 -13.89 -13.15 -23.10
C TYR A 289 -13.37 -11.78 -23.52
N LYS A 290 -14.31 -10.91 -23.86
CA LYS A 290 -14.05 -9.49 -24.10
C LYS A 290 -15.19 -8.69 -23.51
N TYR A 291 -14.87 -7.90 -22.48
CA TYR A 291 -15.82 -7.07 -21.75
C TYR A 291 -15.45 -5.60 -21.81
N THR A 292 -16.45 -4.76 -21.60
CA THR A 292 -16.32 -3.34 -21.30
C THR A 292 -16.93 -3.11 -19.93
N ASP A 293 -16.16 -2.48 -19.03
CA ASP A 293 -16.58 -2.19 -17.66
C ASP A 293 -16.80 -0.69 -17.49
N ASP A 294 -17.92 -0.30 -16.88
CA ASP A 294 -18.15 1.02 -16.29
C ASP A 294 -18.11 0.90 -14.79
N GLN A 295 -17.16 1.59 -14.15
CA GLN A 295 -16.95 1.49 -12.70
C GLN A 295 -17.11 2.85 -12.03
N TYR A 296 -17.91 2.88 -10.97
CA TYR A 296 -18.23 4.06 -10.17
C TYR A 296 -17.77 3.82 -8.73
N GLN A 297 -16.95 4.74 -8.21
CA GLN A 297 -16.39 4.60 -6.86
C GLN A 297 -16.63 5.85 -6.04
N THR A 298 -17.10 5.67 -4.80
CA THR A 298 -17.12 6.69 -3.76
C THR A 298 -16.14 6.30 -2.67
N ASN A 299 -15.20 7.19 -2.34
CA ASN A 299 -14.19 6.96 -1.32
C ASN A 299 -14.31 8.01 -0.21
N VAL A 300 -14.47 7.57 1.02
CA VAL A 300 -14.52 8.41 2.22
C VAL A 300 -13.37 8.03 3.14
N LYS A 301 -12.64 9.03 3.65
CA LYS A 301 -11.56 8.81 4.62
C LYS A 301 -11.74 9.74 5.79
N VAL A 302 -11.64 9.19 7.00
CA VAL A 302 -11.62 9.92 8.28
C VAL A 302 -10.34 9.57 9.00
N GLY A 303 -9.59 10.56 9.47
CA GLY A 303 -8.35 10.34 10.20
C GLY A 303 -8.29 11.20 11.45
N ALA A 304 -7.82 10.64 12.55
CA ALA A 304 -7.55 11.35 13.80
C ALA A 304 -6.15 11.04 14.31
N LEU A 305 -5.50 12.04 14.89
CA LEU A 305 -4.18 11.90 15.52
C LEU A 305 -4.23 12.64 16.87
N LEU A 306 -3.65 12.02 17.89
CA LEU A 306 -3.41 12.64 19.20
C LEU A 306 -2.07 12.17 19.73
N ASN A 307 -1.11 13.10 19.80
CA ASN A 307 0.23 12.85 20.31
C ASN A 307 0.53 13.81 21.47
N LEU A 308 1.06 13.22 22.56
CA LEU A 308 1.59 13.93 23.70
C LEU A 308 3.07 13.60 23.86
N ALA A 309 3.88 14.63 24.12
CA ALA A 309 5.29 14.46 24.48
C ALA A 309 5.57 15.22 25.79
N TYR A 310 6.01 14.51 26.80
CA TYR A 310 6.44 15.09 28.07
C TYR A 310 7.95 15.05 28.17
N LEU A 311 8.57 16.23 28.28
CA LEU A 311 10.01 16.42 28.24
C LEU A 311 10.46 17.02 29.59
N ASN A 312 11.26 16.26 30.34
CA ASN A 312 11.78 16.67 31.66
C ASN A 312 13.27 16.40 31.75
N GLY A 313 14.07 17.38 31.40
CA GLY A 313 15.53 17.27 31.44
C GLY A 313 16.03 16.11 30.57
N LYS A 314 16.60 15.07 31.19
CA LYS A 314 17.14 13.89 30.53
C LYS A 314 16.08 12.83 30.16
N ASN A 315 14.84 13.03 30.58
CA ASN A 315 13.76 12.05 30.41
C ASN A 315 12.72 12.59 29.43
N ARG A 316 12.32 11.74 28.49
CA ARG A 316 11.30 12.03 27.48
C ARG A 316 10.31 10.89 27.45
N TYR A 317 9.01 11.22 27.46
CA TYR A 317 7.93 10.25 27.38
C TYR A 317 7.00 10.65 26.25
N TYR A 318 6.52 9.68 25.50
CA TYR A 318 5.64 9.87 24.36
C TYR A 318 4.39 9.00 24.52
N PHE A 319 3.25 9.59 24.20
CA PHE A 319 1.99 8.91 23.99
C PHE A 319 1.47 9.29 22.62
N ARG A 320 1.45 8.35 21.69
CA ARG A 320 1.16 8.59 20.27
C ARG A 320 -0.01 7.73 19.84
N ASN A 321 -1.00 8.35 19.16
CA ASN A 321 -2.18 7.66 18.71
C ASN A 321 -2.57 8.15 17.33
N ILE A 322 -2.88 7.21 16.45
CA ILE A 322 -3.42 7.47 15.12
C ILE A 322 -4.59 6.51 14.87
N PHE A 323 -5.68 7.07 14.37
CA PHE A 323 -6.85 6.30 13.93
C PHE A 323 -7.23 6.72 12.52
N ASN A 324 -7.54 5.74 11.68
CA ASN A 324 -8.03 5.99 10.33
C ASN A 324 -9.18 5.05 10.01
N GLN A 325 -10.18 5.60 9.33
CA GLN A 325 -11.36 4.92 8.81
C GLN A 325 -11.48 5.23 7.33
N ILE A 326 -11.62 4.19 6.50
CA ILE A 326 -11.84 4.31 5.06
C ILE A 326 -13.09 3.53 4.68
N GLY A 327 -14.01 4.17 3.99
CA GLY A 327 -15.14 3.54 3.30
C GLY A 327 -14.96 3.67 1.79
N GLN A 328 -15.15 2.58 1.08
CA GLN A 328 -15.19 2.55 -0.38
C GLN A 328 -16.47 1.87 -0.83
N ASP A 329 -17.28 2.58 -1.61
CA ASP A 329 -18.43 2.04 -2.31
C ASP A 329 -18.10 1.95 -3.80
N LYS A 330 -18.23 0.75 -4.38
CA LYS A 330 -17.89 0.45 -5.77
C LYS A 330 -19.08 -0.22 -6.44
N LEU A 331 -19.54 0.35 -7.55
CA LEU A 331 -20.48 -0.26 -8.49
C LEU A 331 -19.74 -0.51 -9.79
N THR A 332 -19.77 -1.74 -10.31
CA THR A 332 -19.20 -2.10 -11.60
C THR A 332 -20.28 -2.71 -12.49
N LEU A 333 -20.46 -2.13 -13.66
CA LEU A 333 -21.30 -2.67 -14.74
C LEU A 333 -20.36 -3.21 -15.82
N ARG A 334 -20.48 -4.47 -16.13
CA ARG A 334 -19.67 -5.18 -17.12
C ARG A 334 -20.58 -5.74 -18.20
N GLU A 335 -20.28 -5.44 -19.46
CA GLU A 335 -21.00 -5.90 -20.63
C GLU A 335 -20.04 -6.48 -21.65
N GLY A 336 -20.44 -7.51 -22.38
CA GLY A 336 -19.64 -8.09 -23.43
C GLY A 336 -20.01 -9.53 -23.71
N TRP A 337 -19.02 -10.32 -24.07
CA TRP A 337 -19.22 -11.73 -24.42
C TRP A 337 -18.10 -12.61 -23.91
N GLN A 338 -18.40 -13.87 -23.71
CA GLN A 338 -17.42 -14.90 -23.41
C GLN A 338 -17.53 -16.08 -24.40
N ASN A 339 -16.43 -16.82 -24.58
CA ASN A 339 -16.29 -17.97 -25.44
C ASN A 339 -15.35 -19.01 -24.82
N MET A 340 -15.68 -19.41 -23.58
CA MET A 340 -14.91 -20.46 -22.89
C MET A 340 -15.36 -21.86 -23.29
N SER A 341 -16.68 -22.08 -23.41
CA SER A 341 -17.30 -23.33 -23.86
C SER A 341 -18.22 -23.11 -25.05
N SER A 342 -18.97 -22.03 -25.04
CA SER A 342 -19.81 -21.52 -26.12
C SER A 342 -19.77 -20.00 -26.12
N LEU A 343 -20.04 -19.39 -27.28
CA LEU A 343 -20.11 -17.93 -27.41
C LEU A 343 -21.48 -17.45 -26.95
N TYR A 344 -21.51 -16.58 -25.94
CA TYR A 344 -22.73 -15.91 -25.51
C TYR A 344 -22.45 -14.50 -24.97
N ILE A 345 -23.46 -13.64 -25.08
CA ILE A 345 -23.43 -12.29 -24.49
C ILE A 345 -23.70 -12.39 -23.00
N GLN A 346 -22.96 -11.60 -22.22
CA GLN A 346 -23.06 -11.61 -20.76
C GLN A 346 -23.00 -10.18 -20.21
N GLU A 347 -23.81 -9.94 -19.18
CA GLU A 347 -23.79 -8.76 -18.36
C GLU A 347 -23.55 -9.13 -16.89
N LYS A 348 -22.62 -8.43 -16.24
CA LYS A 348 -22.36 -8.63 -14.80
C LYS A 348 -22.44 -7.31 -14.05
N THR A 349 -23.18 -7.29 -12.95
CA THR A 349 -23.23 -6.14 -12.04
C THR A 349 -22.63 -6.52 -10.70
N GLU A 350 -21.62 -5.76 -10.25
CA GLU A 350 -21.03 -5.90 -8.94
C GLU A 350 -21.36 -4.69 -8.05
N TYR A 351 -21.91 -4.94 -6.87
CA TYR A 351 -22.08 -3.99 -5.78
C TYR A 351 -21.11 -4.36 -4.67
N CYS A 352 -20.18 -3.49 -4.32
CA CYS A 352 -19.15 -3.81 -3.34
C CYS A 352 -18.89 -2.61 -2.41
N TYR A 353 -19.29 -2.73 -1.15
CA TYR A 353 -18.90 -1.81 -0.10
C TYR A 353 -17.81 -2.41 0.75
N THR A 354 -16.77 -1.63 1.04
CA THR A 354 -15.68 -2.05 1.92
C THR A 354 -15.39 -0.97 2.95
N SER A 355 -15.36 -1.35 4.22
CA SER A 355 -14.98 -0.51 5.34
C SER A 355 -13.68 -1.02 5.94
N ARG A 356 -12.71 -0.11 6.16
CA ARG A 356 -11.41 -0.43 6.76
C ARG A 356 -11.12 0.53 7.91
N SER A 357 -10.89 -0.01 9.11
CA SER A 357 -10.48 0.75 10.28
C SER A 357 -9.07 0.36 10.68
N THR A 358 -8.22 1.33 11.03
CA THR A 358 -6.91 1.06 11.61
C THR A 358 -6.66 1.99 12.79
N TYR A 359 -6.10 1.43 13.84
CA TYR A 359 -5.63 2.16 15.00
C TYR A 359 -4.20 1.74 15.32
N SER A 360 -3.35 2.69 15.69
CA SER A 360 -2.04 2.41 16.26
C SER A 360 -1.81 3.37 17.43
N GLY A 361 -1.60 2.79 18.60
CA GLY A 361 -1.28 3.49 19.84
C GLY A 361 0.09 3.06 20.35
N GLN A 362 0.89 4.00 20.85
CA GLN A 362 2.22 3.75 21.38
C GLN A 362 2.47 4.58 22.63
N ILE A 363 3.14 3.97 23.59
CA ILE A 363 3.84 4.64 24.67
C ILE A 363 5.34 4.38 24.53
N ALA A 364 6.16 5.40 24.73
CA ALA A 364 7.60 5.27 24.59
C ALA A 364 8.32 6.19 25.60
N GLY A 365 9.52 5.78 26.01
CA GLY A 365 10.39 6.56 26.87
C GLY A 365 11.83 6.56 26.37
N VAL A 366 12.49 7.72 26.49
CA VAL A 366 13.92 7.87 26.22
C VAL A 366 14.57 8.52 27.43
N HIS A 367 15.57 7.85 28.02
CA HIS A 367 16.24 8.25 29.26
C HIS A 367 17.74 8.37 29.03
N THR A 368 18.28 9.57 29.16
CA THR A 368 19.72 9.78 29.12
C THR A 368 20.30 9.51 30.53
N LEU A 369 20.98 8.40 30.66
CA LEU A 369 21.66 7.95 31.87
C LEU A 369 23.10 8.49 31.92
N GLU A 370 23.82 8.26 33.00
CA GLU A 370 25.22 8.65 33.12
C GLU A 370 26.13 7.90 32.16
N LEU A 371 25.81 6.62 31.88
CA LEU A 371 26.62 5.74 31.04
C LEU A 371 25.97 5.42 29.68
N GLY A 372 24.96 6.17 29.25
CA GLY A 372 24.33 5.90 27.96
C GLY A 372 22.88 6.32 27.87
N THR A 373 22.17 5.79 26.89
CA THR A 373 20.76 6.07 26.64
C THR A 373 19.97 4.77 26.68
N LEU A 374 18.91 4.77 27.46
CA LEU A 374 17.88 3.72 27.50
C LEU A 374 16.66 4.23 26.75
N ASP A 375 16.22 3.54 25.74
CA ASP A 375 14.94 3.77 25.10
C ASP A 375 14.07 2.51 25.15
N TRP A 376 12.77 2.70 25.31
CA TRP A 376 11.78 1.64 25.33
C TRP A 376 10.48 2.11 24.68
N ASP A 377 9.77 1.18 24.08
CA ASP A 377 8.47 1.41 23.52
C ASP A 377 7.54 0.22 23.78
N ALA A 378 6.24 0.50 23.82
CA ALA A 378 5.19 -0.50 23.80
C ALA A 378 4.07 0.02 22.89
N GLY A 379 3.68 -0.81 21.95
CA GLY A 379 2.70 -0.49 20.93
C GLY A 379 1.55 -1.48 20.91
N TYR A 380 0.36 -0.98 20.63
CA TYR A 380 -0.80 -1.79 20.27
C TYR A 380 -1.42 -1.24 18.99
N SER A 381 -1.62 -2.12 18.02
CA SER A 381 -2.22 -1.77 16.74
C SER A 381 -3.36 -2.72 16.39
N TYR A 382 -4.37 -2.19 15.73
CA TYR A 382 -5.57 -2.92 15.33
C TYR A 382 -5.95 -2.56 13.89
N ALA A 383 -6.36 -3.56 13.11
CA ALA A 383 -7.00 -3.39 11.81
C ALA A 383 -8.27 -4.23 11.71
N ASP A 384 -9.30 -3.65 11.14
CA ASP A 384 -10.57 -4.31 10.79
C ASP A 384 -10.87 -4.00 9.31
N LYS A 385 -11.18 -5.04 8.53
CA LYS A 385 -11.77 -4.91 7.21
C LYS A 385 -13.09 -5.62 7.21
N ASN A 386 -14.14 -4.91 6.86
CA ASN A 386 -15.48 -5.43 6.72
C ASN A 386 -15.96 -5.18 5.28
N GLN A 387 -16.29 -6.24 4.57
CA GLN A 387 -16.93 -6.22 3.26
C GLN A 387 -18.28 -6.90 3.41
N PRO A 388 -19.29 -6.13 3.85
CA PRO A 388 -20.63 -6.68 4.03
C PRO A 388 -21.35 -6.70 2.68
N ASP A 389 -22.00 -7.84 2.38
CA ASP A 389 -22.94 -7.99 1.27
C ASP A 389 -22.38 -7.53 -0.09
N ARG A 390 -21.19 -8.03 -0.46
CA ARG A 390 -20.75 -7.90 -1.85
C ARG A 390 -21.68 -8.71 -2.72
N ARG A 391 -22.37 -8.05 -3.66
CA ARG A 391 -23.36 -8.70 -4.52
C ARG A 391 -22.87 -8.73 -5.96
N ILE A 392 -23.02 -9.89 -6.60
CA ILE A 392 -22.74 -10.08 -8.02
C ILE A 392 -24.01 -10.64 -8.64
N VAL A 393 -24.44 -10.03 -9.73
CA VAL A 393 -25.55 -10.53 -10.56
C VAL A 393 -25.01 -10.74 -11.95
N ASN A 394 -25.10 -11.97 -12.43
CA ASN A 394 -24.72 -12.32 -13.79
C ASN A 394 -25.98 -12.61 -14.61
N ARG A 395 -26.06 -12.04 -15.81
CA ARG A 395 -27.09 -12.31 -16.81
C ARG A 395 -26.40 -12.74 -18.10
N GLN A 396 -27.01 -13.67 -18.79
CA GLN A 396 -26.55 -14.16 -20.08
C GLN A 396 -27.67 -14.17 -21.09
N GLU A 397 -27.34 -14.00 -22.38
CA GLU A 397 -28.27 -14.16 -23.46
C GLU A 397 -28.72 -15.61 -23.58
N ASN A 398 -30.03 -15.85 -23.71
CA ASN A 398 -30.54 -17.17 -24.00
C ASN A 398 -30.27 -17.49 -25.48
N ASP A 399 -29.38 -18.42 -25.75
CA ASP A 399 -28.96 -18.88 -27.09
C ASP A 399 -29.66 -20.17 -27.52
N MET A 400 -30.65 -20.67 -26.76
CA MET A 400 -31.40 -21.89 -27.11
C MET A 400 -32.39 -21.63 -28.22
N VAL A 401 -32.04 -22.05 -29.43
CA VAL A 401 -32.88 -21.90 -30.61
C VAL A 401 -34.21 -22.62 -30.42
N GLY A 402 -35.33 -21.88 -30.52
CA GLY A 402 -36.69 -22.43 -30.31
C GLY A 402 -37.27 -22.20 -28.92
N ASP A 403 -36.50 -21.68 -27.99
CA ASP A 403 -36.99 -21.19 -26.71
C ASP A 403 -37.80 -19.89 -26.88
N ALA A 404 -38.83 -19.69 -26.03
CA ALA A 404 -39.68 -18.51 -26.06
C ALA A 404 -38.91 -17.21 -25.73
N HIS A 405 -37.77 -17.33 -25.02
CA HIS A 405 -36.92 -16.24 -24.59
C HIS A 405 -35.60 -16.14 -25.37
N TYR A 406 -35.52 -16.77 -26.55
CA TYR A 406 -34.33 -16.72 -27.41
C TYR A 406 -33.89 -15.27 -27.68
N GLY A 407 -32.61 -14.99 -27.45
CA GLY A 407 -32.03 -13.66 -27.60
C GLY A 407 -32.32 -12.68 -26.44
N GLN A 408 -33.03 -13.10 -25.38
CA GLN A 408 -33.27 -12.27 -24.20
C GLN A 408 -32.22 -12.50 -23.11
N MET A 409 -31.88 -11.44 -22.39
CA MET A 409 -31.00 -11.53 -21.23
C MET A 409 -31.72 -12.19 -20.05
N GLN A 410 -31.21 -13.30 -19.60
CA GLN A 410 -31.76 -14.05 -18.48
C GLN A 410 -30.77 -14.08 -17.31
N ILE A 411 -31.28 -14.22 -16.09
CA ILE A 411 -30.43 -14.45 -14.92
C ILE A 411 -29.76 -15.83 -15.07
N ASP A 412 -28.44 -15.83 -14.88
CA ASP A 412 -27.69 -17.09 -14.84
C ASP A 412 -27.93 -17.78 -13.50
N GLN A 413 -28.39 -19.01 -13.57
CA GLN A 413 -28.57 -19.87 -12.39
C GLN A 413 -27.20 -20.08 -11.70
N ASN A 414 -27.12 -19.92 -10.39
CA ASN A 414 -25.91 -20.00 -9.57
C ASN A 414 -24.92 -18.82 -9.72
N GLU A 415 -25.26 -17.77 -10.44
CA GLU A 415 -24.39 -16.60 -10.63
C GLU A 415 -24.95 -15.31 -9.97
N ILE A 416 -26.02 -15.43 -9.15
CA ILE A 416 -26.44 -14.37 -8.25
C ILE A 416 -25.91 -14.70 -6.86
N ARG A 417 -24.91 -13.91 -6.45
CA ARG A 417 -24.08 -14.22 -5.30
C ARG A 417 -24.05 -13.05 -4.30
N ARG A 418 -24.02 -13.38 -3.02
CA ARG A 418 -23.76 -12.46 -1.90
C ARG A 418 -22.60 -12.98 -1.07
N ASP A 419 -21.54 -12.16 -0.96
CA ASP A 419 -20.36 -12.50 -0.19
C ASP A 419 -20.22 -11.56 1.00
N PHE A 420 -19.87 -12.15 2.14
CA PHE A 420 -19.52 -11.43 3.37
C PHE A 420 -18.10 -11.81 3.75
N MET A 421 -17.29 -10.80 4.03
CA MET A 421 -15.92 -11.02 4.49
C MET A 421 -15.61 -10.09 5.65
N LYS A 422 -14.98 -10.65 6.68
CA LYS A 422 -14.50 -9.91 7.83
C LYS A 422 -13.10 -10.35 8.23
N LEU A 423 -12.20 -9.37 8.32
CA LEU A 423 -10.85 -9.54 8.82
C LEU A 423 -10.67 -8.70 10.08
N ARG A 424 -10.07 -9.28 11.10
CA ARG A 424 -9.58 -8.55 12.28
C ARG A 424 -8.15 -8.96 12.55
N GLU A 425 -7.30 -7.98 12.77
CA GLU A 425 -5.91 -8.22 13.13
C GLU A 425 -5.51 -7.32 14.28
N HIS A 426 -4.83 -7.90 15.29
CA HIS A 426 -4.28 -7.21 16.43
C HIS A 426 -2.78 -7.47 16.49
N ILE A 427 -2.01 -6.45 16.81
CA ILE A 427 -0.58 -6.56 17.09
C ILE A 427 -0.29 -5.86 18.39
N ALA A 428 0.38 -6.56 19.30
CA ALA A 428 1.01 -5.97 20.47
C ALA A 428 2.53 -6.13 20.33
N SER A 429 3.28 -5.05 20.50
CA SER A 429 4.74 -5.06 20.39
C SER A 429 5.38 -4.30 21.55
N ALA A 430 6.58 -4.71 21.94
CA ALA A 430 7.39 -4.00 22.92
C ALA A 430 8.87 -4.13 22.59
N GLY A 431 9.60 -3.05 22.78
CA GLY A 431 11.05 -2.97 22.57
C GLY A 431 11.75 -2.30 23.76
N ILE A 432 12.97 -2.71 24.00
CA ILE A 432 13.87 -2.04 24.92
C ILE A 432 15.28 -2.04 24.33
N ASN A 433 15.89 -0.89 24.25
CA ASN A 433 17.21 -0.70 23.67
C ASN A 433 18.08 0.09 24.65
N TYR A 434 19.33 -0.30 24.73
CA TYR A 434 20.35 0.41 25.49
C TYR A 434 21.56 0.68 24.64
N SER A 435 22.02 1.92 24.64
CA SER A 435 23.26 2.32 23.94
C SER A 435 24.20 3.02 24.92
N CYS A 436 25.49 2.68 24.87
CA CYS A 436 26.51 3.33 25.68
C CYS A 436 27.81 3.52 24.88
N THR A 437 28.43 4.66 25.10
CA THR A 437 29.76 4.97 24.57
C THR A 437 30.84 4.47 25.54
N LEU A 438 31.71 3.56 25.10
CA LEU A 438 32.65 2.86 25.94
C LEU A 438 33.87 3.73 26.39
N ARG A 439 34.16 4.80 25.63
CA ARG A 439 35.29 5.71 25.90
C ARG A 439 34.91 7.14 25.58
N GLU A 440 34.20 7.81 26.44
CA GLU A 440 33.86 9.21 26.28
C GLU A 440 35.13 10.09 26.27
N GLY A 441 35.14 11.13 25.39
CA GLY A 441 36.25 12.07 25.27
C GLY A 441 37.48 11.56 24.47
N SER A 442 37.44 10.35 23.91
CA SER A 442 38.48 9.83 23.02
C SER A 442 38.11 9.97 21.54
N SER A 443 39.10 10.14 20.69
CA SER A 443 38.91 10.10 19.22
C SER A 443 38.43 8.71 18.73
N PHE A 444 38.69 7.65 19.49
CA PHE A 444 38.13 6.33 19.35
C PHE A 444 37.14 6.09 20.49
N ALA A 445 35.89 6.34 20.23
CA ALA A 445 34.78 6.21 21.18
C ALA A 445 33.74 5.19 20.67
N PRO A 446 33.98 3.87 20.86
CA PRO A 446 33.04 2.83 20.44
C PRO A 446 31.70 2.98 21.15
N GLU A 447 30.62 2.78 20.42
CA GLU A 447 29.25 2.73 20.97
C GLU A 447 28.72 1.30 20.91
N LEU A 448 28.38 0.73 22.06
CA LEU A 448 27.70 -0.56 22.17
C LEU A 448 26.19 -0.33 22.18
N LYS A 449 25.46 -1.15 21.41
CA LYS A 449 24.00 -1.17 21.39
C LYS A 449 23.52 -2.59 21.61
N VAL A 450 22.57 -2.74 22.52
CA VAL A 450 21.90 -4.02 22.80
C VAL A 450 20.41 -3.78 22.95
N GLY A 451 19.61 -4.77 22.62
CA GLY A 451 18.18 -4.64 22.81
C GLY A 451 17.41 -5.94 22.68
N LEU A 452 16.18 -5.87 23.15
CA LEU A 452 15.18 -6.94 23.10
C LEU A 452 13.95 -6.41 22.40
N TYR A 453 13.26 -7.27 21.64
CA TYR A 453 12.01 -6.98 20.98
C TYR A 453 11.07 -8.17 21.09
N GLY A 454 9.80 -7.89 21.28
CA GLY A 454 8.72 -8.88 21.29
C GLY A 454 7.51 -8.37 20.52
N GLU A 455 6.88 -9.25 19.73
CA GLU A 455 5.65 -8.98 19.00
C GLU A 455 4.72 -10.19 19.10
N TYR A 456 3.46 -9.93 19.37
CA TYR A 456 2.37 -10.89 19.27
C TYR A 456 1.33 -10.37 18.31
N ARG A 457 1.01 -11.17 17.29
CA ARG A 457 0.04 -10.86 16.26
C ARG A 457 -1.03 -11.93 16.24
N THR A 458 -2.30 -11.52 16.13
CA THR A 458 -3.42 -12.45 15.92
C THR A 458 -4.31 -11.94 14.82
N ARG A 459 -4.78 -12.85 13.97
CA ARG A 459 -5.67 -12.57 12.82
C ARG A 459 -6.85 -13.53 12.85
N ASP A 460 -8.07 -13.00 12.68
CA ASP A 460 -9.30 -13.77 12.46
C ASP A 460 -9.89 -13.33 11.11
N TYR A 461 -9.99 -14.29 10.18
CA TYR A 461 -10.56 -14.10 8.85
C TYR A 461 -11.78 -14.99 8.67
N ARG A 462 -12.91 -14.39 8.33
CA ARG A 462 -14.20 -15.05 8.19
C ARG A 462 -14.83 -14.69 6.87
N THR A 463 -15.41 -15.70 6.21
CA THR A 463 -16.20 -15.53 4.98
C THR A 463 -17.49 -16.30 5.05
N ARG A 464 -18.50 -15.77 4.34
CA ARG A 464 -19.77 -16.45 4.06
C ARG A 464 -20.17 -16.14 2.64
N ALA A 465 -20.78 -17.12 1.97
CA ALA A 465 -21.27 -16.98 0.60
C ALA A 465 -22.70 -17.52 0.52
N TYR A 466 -23.56 -16.75 -0.13
CA TYR A 466 -24.94 -17.12 -0.37
C TYR A 466 -25.22 -16.97 -1.86
N PHE A 467 -25.99 -17.92 -2.42
CA PHE A 467 -26.43 -17.89 -3.81
C PHE A 467 -27.94 -17.85 -3.88
N TYR A 468 -28.47 -17.18 -4.89
CA TYR A 468 -29.88 -17.37 -5.25
C TYR A 468 -30.00 -18.57 -6.17
N ARG A 469 -30.93 -19.44 -5.86
CA ARG A 469 -31.28 -20.62 -6.64
C ARG A 469 -32.71 -20.54 -7.11
N PHE A 470 -32.99 -21.15 -8.24
CA PHE A 470 -34.30 -21.33 -8.83
C PHE A 470 -34.27 -22.50 -9.82
N ASP A 471 -35.44 -23.07 -10.10
CA ASP A 471 -35.57 -24.10 -11.11
C ASP A 471 -36.21 -23.49 -12.37
N THR A 472 -35.40 -23.32 -13.41
CA THR A 472 -35.82 -22.68 -14.67
C THR A 472 -36.97 -23.40 -15.37
N ASP A 473 -37.05 -24.74 -15.23
CA ASP A 473 -38.05 -25.56 -15.89
C ASP A 473 -39.41 -25.56 -15.18
N ASN A 474 -39.44 -25.16 -13.90
CA ASN A 474 -40.61 -25.22 -13.02
C ASN A 474 -41.00 -23.89 -12.41
N LEU A 475 -40.50 -22.74 -12.96
CA LEU A 475 -40.91 -21.43 -12.46
C LEU A 475 -42.44 -21.23 -12.61
N PRO A 476 -43.12 -20.74 -11.57
CA PRO A 476 -44.56 -20.45 -11.65
C PRO A 476 -44.91 -19.42 -12.71
N ALA A 477 -46.12 -19.49 -13.28
CA ALA A 477 -46.58 -18.60 -14.34
C ALA A 477 -46.64 -17.11 -13.93
N ASP A 478 -46.67 -16.82 -12.64
CA ASP A 478 -46.65 -15.48 -12.06
C ASP A 478 -45.23 -14.96 -11.75
N PHE A 479 -44.17 -15.70 -12.14
CA PHE A 479 -42.81 -15.23 -12.04
C PHE A 479 -42.61 -14.04 -12.97
N ALA A 480 -42.16 -12.91 -12.39
CA ALA A 480 -41.94 -11.68 -13.17
C ALA A 480 -40.54 -11.71 -13.81
N TYR A 481 -40.52 -11.72 -15.13
CA TYR A 481 -39.34 -11.46 -15.94
C TYR A 481 -39.22 -9.97 -16.24
N GLY A 482 -38.00 -9.43 -16.27
CA GLY A 482 -37.78 -8.03 -16.57
C GLY A 482 -36.41 -7.80 -17.16
N ASP A 483 -36.22 -6.64 -17.81
CA ASP A 483 -34.95 -6.23 -18.43
C ASP A 483 -33.97 -5.64 -17.40
N VAL A 484 -34.46 -5.25 -16.21
CA VAL A 484 -33.62 -4.69 -15.13
C VAL A 484 -33.61 -5.63 -13.93
N ILE A 485 -32.51 -5.56 -13.17
CA ILE A 485 -32.27 -6.45 -12.01
C ILE A 485 -33.38 -6.31 -10.96
N ASP A 486 -33.86 -5.07 -10.69
CA ASP A 486 -34.93 -4.81 -9.70
C ASP A 486 -36.27 -5.46 -10.04
N ASP A 487 -36.60 -5.63 -11.33
CA ASP A 487 -37.84 -6.27 -11.77
C ASP A 487 -37.84 -7.77 -11.49
N ILE A 488 -36.67 -8.37 -11.43
CA ILE A 488 -36.48 -9.80 -11.20
C ILE A 488 -36.26 -10.07 -9.72
N LEU A 489 -35.37 -9.34 -9.07
CA LEU A 489 -35.01 -9.51 -7.65
C LEU A 489 -35.93 -8.70 -6.74
N GLN A 490 -37.22 -9.03 -6.74
CA GLN A 490 -38.30 -8.41 -5.99
C GLN A 490 -39.10 -9.41 -5.13
N ASP A 491 -39.82 -8.92 -4.12
CA ASP A 491 -40.58 -9.75 -3.17
C ASP A 491 -41.55 -10.74 -3.81
N GLY A 492 -42.17 -10.37 -4.96
CA GLY A 492 -43.08 -11.23 -5.71
C GLY A 492 -42.41 -12.46 -6.32
N ASN A 493 -41.09 -12.39 -6.56
CA ASN A 493 -40.30 -13.47 -7.11
C ASN A 493 -39.57 -14.29 -6.05
N TYR A 494 -39.68 -13.98 -4.75
CA TYR A 494 -39.04 -14.71 -3.68
C TYR A 494 -39.94 -15.79 -3.08
N GLY A 495 -39.46 -17.03 -3.04
CA GLY A 495 -40.18 -18.18 -2.47
C GLY A 495 -39.43 -19.50 -2.74
N ALA A 496 -39.81 -20.55 -2.05
CA ALA A 496 -39.21 -21.87 -2.20
C ALA A 496 -39.42 -22.49 -3.61
N ASP A 497 -40.45 -22.07 -4.31
CA ASP A 497 -40.79 -22.45 -5.68
C ASP A 497 -40.39 -21.41 -6.74
N LYS A 498 -39.74 -20.33 -6.31
CA LYS A 498 -39.24 -19.23 -7.15
C LYS A 498 -37.76 -19.02 -6.89
N LEU A 499 -37.35 -17.76 -6.67
CA LEU A 499 -35.98 -17.43 -6.23
C LEU A 499 -35.87 -17.62 -4.72
N TYR A 500 -34.90 -18.36 -4.27
CA TYR A 500 -34.59 -18.52 -2.86
C TYR A 500 -33.10 -18.49 -2.58
N ILE A 501 -32.73 -17.96 -1.40
CA ILE A 501 -31.34 -17.89 -0.98
C ILE A 501 -30.87 -19.23 -0.43
N TYR A 502 -29.66 -19.60 -0.76
CA TYR A 502 -29.00 -20.83 -0.32
C TYR A 502 -27.66 -20.49 0.30
N ASP A 503 -27.41 -20.99 1.52
CA ASP A 503 -26.10 -20.83 2.17
C ASP A 503 -25.12 -21.85 1.57
N ASP A 504 -24.22 -21.35 0.70
CA ASP A 504 -23.15 -22.10 0.08
C ASP A 504 -21.80 -21.85 0.77
N SER A 505 -21.84 -21.34 1.99
CA SER A 505 -20.62 -21.03 2.73
C SER A 505 -19.78 -22.27 2.99
N ASP A 506 -18.49 -22.11 2.75
CA ASP A 506 -17.47 -23.11 3.07
C ASP A 506 -16.59 -22.58 4.20
N ASN A 507 -16.69 -23.20 5.38
CA ASN A 507 -15.91 -22.80 6.54
C ASN A 507 -14.41 -22.94 6.31
N ARG A 508 -13.96 -23.83 5.37
CA ARG A 508 -12.54 -23.97 5.00
C ARG A 508 -11.96 -22.69 4.39
N ASN A 509 -12.80 -21.77 3.91
CA ASN A 509 -12.40 -20.46 3.43
C ASN A 509 -12.19 -19.41 4.54
N SER A 510 -12.36 -19.81 5.80
CA SER A 510 -12.07 -19.02 6.99
C SER A 510 -10.85 -19.57 7.73
N TYR A 511 -10.12 -18.73 8.44
CA TYR A 511 -8.98 -19.17 9.24
C TYR A 511 -8.70 -18.24 10.42
N LYS A 512 -7.93 -18.74 11.39
CA LYS A 512 -7.32 -17.95 12.46
C LYS A 512 -5.80 -18.12 12.41
N GLY A 513 -5.08 -17.05 12.72
CA GLY A 513 -3.64 -17.06 12.76
C GLY A 513 -3.10 -16.35 13.99
N ASP A 514 -2.09 -16.93 14.62
CA ASP A 514 -1.32 -16.32 15.70
C ASP A 514 0.17 -16.35 15.34
N ASN A 515 0.89 -15.28 15.60
CA ASN A 515 2.34 -15.22 15.42
C ASN A 515 3.02 -14.58 16.62
N ILE A 516 4.03 -15.23 17.15
CA ILE A 516 4.92 -14.71 18.18
C ILE A 516 6.29 -14.49 17.53
N LEU A 517 6.82 -13.28 17.63
CA LEU A 517 8.18 -12.95 17.23
C LEU A 517 8.91 -12.41 18.46
N THR A 518 10.02 -13.03 18.83
CA THR A 518 10.93 -12.51 19.86
C THR A 518 12.33 -12.36 19.29
N ALA A 519 13.01 -11.29 19.68
CA ALA A 519 14.35 -11.03 19.18
C ALA A 519 15.25 -10.41 20.25
N ALA A 520 16.54 -10.73 20.16
CA ALA A 520 17.60 -10.07 20.88
C ALA A 520 18.69 -9.63 19.89
N TYR A 521 19.30 -8.48 20.12
CA TYR A 521 20.39 -8.04 19.28
C TYR A 521 21.53 -7.40 20.07
N ALA A 522 22.71 -7.46 19.48
CA ALA A 522 23.88 -6.71 19.91
C ALA A 522 24.59 -6.13 18.67
N GLY A 523 25.03 -4.89 18.78
CA GLY A 523 25.77 -4.18 17.76
C GLY A 523 26.85 -3.28 18.36
N ILE A 524 27.93 -3.07 17.62
CA ILE A 524 29.01 -2.19 18.01
C ILE A 524 29.35 -1.23 16.88
N ASP A 525 29.42 0.05 17.20
CA ASP A 525 29.86 1.12 16.31
C ASP A 525 31.29 1.51 16.64
N LEU A 526 32.16 1.42 15.67
CA LEU A 526 33.61 1.59 15.79
C LEU A 526 34.06 2.77 14.93
N PRO A 527 34.23 3.98 15.50
CA PRO A 527 34.77 5.13 14.77
C PRO A 527 36.30 5.07 14.72
N PHE A 528 36.87 4.90 13.52
CA PHE A 528 38.32 4.90 13.27
C PHE A 528 38.71 6.08 12.38
N GLY A 529 38.81 7.27 12.92
CA GLY A 529 39.16 8.47 12.17
C GLY A 529 38.16 8.75 11.03
N ARG A 530 38.57 8.47 9.75
CA ARG A 530 37.66 8.62 8.60
C ARG A 530 36.71 7.43 8.37
N TRP A 531 36.98 6.31 9.00
CA TRP A 531 36.19 5.10 8.92
C TRP A 531 35.23 5.04 10.09
N ASN A 532 34.04 4.54 9.84
CA ASN A 532 33.09 4.10 10.84
C ASN A 532 32.57 2.72 10.45
N VAL A 533 32.68 1.75 11.33
CA VAL A 533 32.24 0.38 11.11
C VAL A 533 31.14 0.07 12.13
N TYR A 534 29.95 -0.15 11.68
CA TYR A 534 28.83 -0.61 12.49
C TYR A 534 28.54 -2.07 12.18
N ALA A 535 28.75 -2.97 13.12
CA ALA A 535 28.56 -4.41 12.96
C ALA A 535 27.74 -4.97 14.11
N GLY A 536 26.95 -5.99 13.82
CA GLY A 536 26.15 -6.66 14.87
C GLY A 536 25.41 -7.87 14.35
N VAL A 537 24.71 -8.50 15.26
CA VAL A 537 23.86 -9.66 15.02
C VAL A 537 22.51 -9.49 15.72
N ARG A 538 21.46 -9.88 15.03
CA ARG A 538 20.12 -10.04 15.59
C ARG A 538 19.76 -11.51 15.53
N PHE A 539 19.25 -12.06 16.62
CA PHE A 539 18.67 -13.38 16.68
C PHE A 539 17.16 -13.24 16.77
N GLU A 540 16.42 -13.94 15.92
CA GLU A 540 14.95 -13.94 15.95
C GLU A 540 14.42 -15.36 16.13
N TYR A 541 13.45 -15.51 17.03
CA TYR A 541 12.59 -16.66 17.14
C TYR A 541 11.18 -16.27 16.72
N SER A 542 10.63 -16.95 15.73
CA SER A 542 9.28 -16.73 15.21
C SER A 542 8.51 -18.05 15.21
N ARG A 543 7.30 -18.02 15.76
CA ARG A 543 6.35 -19.13 15.69
C ARG A 543 5.01 -18.61 15.21
N MET A 544 4.63 -19.02 14.01
CA MET A 544 3.31 -18.78 13.42
C MET A 544 2.47 -20.03 13.56
N ALA A 545 1.28 -19.92 14.12
CA ALA A 545 0.27 -20.97 14.20
C ALA A 545 -0.92 -20.59 13.31
N LEU A 546 -1.24 -21.41 12.32
CA LEU A 546 -2.42 -21.25 11.47
C LEU A 546 -3.45 -22.32 11.84
N THR A 547 -4.64 -21.90 12.23
CA THR A 547 -5.81 -22.75 12.48
C THR A 547 -6.75 -22.65 11.28
N SER A 548 -6.85 -23.70 10.52
CA SER A 548 -7.72 -23.86 9.35
C SER A 548 -8.88 -24.78 9.68
N TYR A 549 -10.02 -24.55 9.05
CA TYR A 549 -11.19 -25.41 9.21
C TYR A 549 -11.17 -26.53 8.17
N THR A 550 -11.56 -27.74 8.59
CA THR A 550 -11.41 -28.97 7.79
C THR A 550 -12.70 -29.42 7.11
N LYS A 551 -13.85 -28.90 7.58
CA LYS A 551 -15.18 -29.25 7.05
C LYS A 551 -15.90 -28.03 6.50
N ILE A 552 -16.77 -28.27 5.53
CA ILE A 552 -17.55 -27.23 4.84
C ILE A 552 -18.52 -26.54 5.80
N LYS A 553 -19.31 -27.30 6.54
CA LYS A 553 -20.39 -26.76 7.41
C LYS A 553 -20.05 -26.76 8.89
N ASP A 554 -19.12 -27.59 9.35
CA ASP A 554 -18.69 -27.66 10.74
C ASP A 554 -17.43 -26.83 10.96
N TRP A 555 -17.22 -26.38 12.20
CA TRP A 555 -16.05 -25.62 12.61
C TRP A 555 -14.91 -26.51 13.16
N ASP A 556 -14.88 -27.79 12.77
CA ASP A 556 -13.74 -28.66 13.08
C ASP A 556 -12.47 -28.07 12.46
N SER A 557 -11.42 -28.00 13.23
CA SER A 557 -10.21 -27.30 12.82
C SER A 557 -8.94 -28.09 13.13
N GLU A 558 -7.90 -27.81 12.37
CA GLU A 558 -6.54 -28.24 12.63
C GLU A 558 -5.60 -27.03 12.70
N THR A 559 -4.54 -27.15 13.49
CA THR A 559 -3.53 -26.09 13.64
C THR A 559 -2.18 -26.58 13.15
N ARG A 560 -1.60 -25.83 12.21
CA ARG A 560 -0.25 -26.06 11.70
C ARG A 560 0.70 -24.98 12.20
N ASN A 561 1.90 -25.38 12.66
CA ASN A 561 2.91 -24.46 13.18
C ASN A 561 4.07 -24.33 12.22
N TYR A 562 4.54 -23.10 12.06
CA TYR A 562 5.73 -22.71 11.29
C TYR A 562 6.71 -22.02 12.24
N THR A 563 7.84 -22.68 12.51
CA THR A 563 8.80 -22.19 13.52
C THR A 563 10.15 -21.94 12.88
N HIS A 564 10.73 -20.77 13.17
CA HIS A 564 12.04 -20.34 12.69
C HIS A 564 12.86 -19.77 13.84
N ALA A 565 14.15 -20.05 13.88
CA ALA A 565 15.07 -19.53 14.89
C ALA A 565 16.44 -19.28 14.23
N ASP A 566 16.68 -18.02 13.87
CA ASP A 566 17.76 -17.68 12.95
C ASP A 566 18.58 -16.46 13.41
N PRO A 567 19.91 -16.46 13.22
CA PRO A 567 20.76 -15.28 13.35
C PRO A 567 20.81 -14.47 12.06
N PHE A 568 20.79 -13.14 12.19
CA PHE A 568 20.89 -12.19 11.09
C PHE A 568 22.05 -11.23 11.32
N PRO A 569 23.26 -11.58 10.85
CA PRO A 569 24.41 -10.70 10.94
C PRO A 569 24.32 -9.54 9.94
N SER A 570 24.87 -8.39 10.32
CA SER A 570 24.99 -7.23 9.44
C SER A 570 26.26 -6.43 9.73
N VAL A 571 26.80 -5.82 8.69
CA VAL A 571 27.91 -4.90 8.78
C VAL A 571 27.70 -3.73 7.83
N ASN A 572 27.88 -2.51 8.36
CA ASN A 572 27.78 -1.27 7.60
C ASN A 572 29.09 -0.48 7.81
N VAL A 573 29.75 -0.12 6.74
CA VAL A 573 31.03 0.60 6.74
C VAL A 573 30.83 1.95 6.06
N THR A 574 31.19 3.03 6.77
CA THR A 574 31.17 4.38 6.21
C THR A 574 32.61 4.92 6.16
N TYR A 575 33.06 5.37 5.00
CA TYR A 575 34.32 6.07 4.79
C TYR A 575 34.06 7.54 4.46
N ARG A 576 34.55 8.45 5.30
CA ARG A 576 34.49 9.90 5.07
C ARG A 576 35.70 10.31 4.20
N ILE A 577 35.47 10.46 2.89
CA ILE A 577 36.52 10.93 1.97
C ILE A 577 36.95 12.34 2.40
N ASN A 578 35.98 13.20 2.65
CA ASN A 578 36.12 14.53 3.26
C ASN A 578 34.76 14.97 3.89
N ASP A 579 34.65 16.21 4.34
CA ASP A 579 33.45 16.74 5.00
C ASP A 579 32.19 16.72 4.10
N LYS A 580 32.34 16.61 2.80
CA LYS A 580 31.24 16.65 1.83
C LYS A 580 30.99 15.32 1.13
N HIS A 581 31.94 14.42 1.13
CA HIS A 581 31.87 13.15 0.39
C HIS A 581 31.99 11.95 1.32
N LEU A 582 31.03 11.02 1.19
CA LEU A 582 30.97 9.76 1.93
C LEU A 582 30.90 8.58 0.96
N LEU A 583 31.49 7.47 1.34
CA LEU A 583 31.31 6.18 0.70
C LEU A 583 30.78 5.21 1.76
N ARG A 584 29.68 4.51 1.47
CA ARG A 584 29.10 3.50 2.34
C ARG A 584 29.11 2.15 1.66
N ALA A 585 29.47 1.12 2.41
CA ALA A 585 29.30 -0.28 2.02
C ALA A 585 28.49 -0.98 3.11
N ALA A 586 27.54 -1.81 2.73
CA ALA A 586 26.74 -2.57 3.66
C ALA A 586 26.59 -4.02 3.17
N TYR A 587 26.63 -4.95 4.12
CA TYR A 587 26.29 -6.35 3.91
C TYR A 587 25.46 -6.84 5.08
N GLY A 588 24.44 -7.64 4.80
CA GLY A 588 23.63 -8.24 5.87
C GLY A 588 22.65 -9.27 5.36
N MET A 589 22.20 -10.11 6.27
CA MET A 589 21.19 -11.13 6.02
C MET A 589 19.83 -10.64 6.46
N SER A 590 18.82 -11.00 5.69
CA SER A 590 17.40 -10.78 5.99
C SER A 590 16.59 -12.02 5.62
N THR A 591 15.33 -12.03 6.01
CA THR A 591 14.40 -13.14 5.73
C THR A 591 13.09 -12.61 5.18
N ASN A 592 12.31 -13.49 4.60
CA ASN A 592 10.93 -13.24 4.26
C ASN A 592 10.13 -14.51 4.53
N ARG A 593 9.34 -14.48 5.58
CA ARG A 593 8.57 -15.63 6.07
C ARG A 593 7.22 -15.71 5.35
N PRO A 594 6.66 -16.95 5.21
CA PRO A 594 5.28 -17.10 4.75
C PRO A 594 4.28 -16.35 5.65
N GLU A 595 3.19 -15.90 5.06
CA GLU A 595 2.12 -15.18 5.73
C GLU A 595 0.87 -16.04 5.93
N PHE A 596 0.00 -15.67 6.87
CA PHE A 596 -1.23 -16.43 7.16
C PHE A 596 -2.02 -16.76 5.90
N ARG A 597 -2.20 -15.80 5.00
CA ARG A 597 -2.96 -15.99 3.76
C ARG A 597 -2.26 -16.92 2.78
N GLU A 598 -0.95 -16.79 2.68
CA GLU A 598 -0.14 -17.56 1.73
C GLU A 598 -0.09 -19.05 2.08
N VAL A 599 -0.19 -19.39 3.36
CA VAL A 599 -0.22 -20.81 3.82
C VAL A 599 -1.63 -21.34 4.10
N SER A 600 -2.65 -20.47 4.04
CA SER A 600 -4.04 -20.89 4.30
C SER A 600 -4.62 -21.66 3.11
N PRO A 601 -5.26 -22.82 3.33
CA PRO A 601 -5.95 -23.54 2.27
C PRO A 601 -7.22 -22.83 1.77
N SER A 602 -7.61 -21.72 2.40
CA SER A 602 -8.81 -20.96 2.02
C SER A 602 -8.74 -20.46 0.59
N VAL A 603 -9.87 -20.45 -0.11
CA VAL A 603 -10.01 -19.94 -1.48
C VAL A 603 -10.87 -18.68 -1.46
N TYR A 604 -10.51 -17.68 -2.25
CA TYR A 604 -11.38 -16.55 -2.53
C TYR A 604 -11.37 -16.23 -4.03
N TYR A 605 -12.50 -15.71 -4.51
CA TYR A 605 -12.65 -15.28 -5.90
C TYR A 605 -12.31 -13.81 -6.06
N ASP A 606 -11.36 -13.53 -6.95
CA ASP A 606 -11.00 -12.17 -7.35
C ASP A 606 -11.75 -11.78 -8.63
N PHE A 607 -12.66 -10.79 -8.50
CA PHE A 607 -13.51 -10.34 -9.61
C PHE A 607 -12.69 -9.63 -10.71
N ASP A 608 -11.66 -8.90 -10.34
CA ASP A 608 -10.82 -8.15 -11.28
C ASP A 608 -9.90 -9.10 -12.08
N LEU A 609 -9.43 -10.18 -11.41
CA LEU A 609 -8.62 -11.24 -12.05
C LEU A 609 -9.49 -12.32 -12.72
N PHE A 610 -10.77 -12.38 -12.39
CA PHE A 610 -11.68 -13.47 -12.81
C PHE A 610 -11.08 -14.86 -12.50
N SER A 611 -10.55 -15.03 -11.29
CA SER A 611 -9.81 -16.21 -10.88
C SER A 611 -9.88 -16.42 -9.36
N ASP A 612 -9.77 -17.66 -8.96
CA ASP A 612 -9.60 -18.03 -7.56
C ASP A 612 -8.15 -17.85 -7.12
N VAL A 613 -7.96 -17.57 -5.84
CA VAL A 613 -6.65 -17.50 -5.18
C VAL A 613 -6.64 -18.42 -3.97
N LYS A 614 -5.68 -19.33 -3.89
CA LYS A 614 -5.52 -20.35 -2.85
C LYS A 614 -4.11 -20.32 -2.27
N GLY A 615 -3.95 -20.49 -0.97
CA GLY A 615 -2.63 -20.60 -0.34
C GLY A 615 -2.01 -21.99 -0.47
N ASN A 616 -0.71 -22.07 -0.13
CA ASN A 616 0.10 -23.28 -0.14
C ASN A 616 0.73 -23.50 1.25
N ALA A 617 0.25 -24.52 1.94
CA ALA A 617 0.67 -24.84 3.32
C ALA A 617 2.14 -25.32 3.44
N ASP A 618 2.81 -25.65 2.34
CA ASP A 618 4.18 -26.19 2.32
C ASP A 618 5.26 -25.15 2.07
N LEU A 619 4.88 -23.86 2.06
CA LEU A 619 5.81 -22.76 1.88
C LEU A 619 6.90 -22.72 2.95
N LYS A 620 8.12 -22.44 2.51
CA LYS A 620 9.32 -22.24 3.34
C LYS A 620 9.67 -20.76 3.43
N ALA A 621 10.36 -20.38 4.49
CA ALA A 621 10.92 -19.04 4.59
C ALA A 621 12.02 -18.80 3.53
N ALA A 622 12.02 -17.62 2.95
CA ALA A 622 13.11 -17.16 2.10
C ALA A 622 14.22 -16.51 2.94
N TYR A 623 15.49 -16.74 2.54
CA TYR A 623 16.67 -16.11 3.14
C TYR A 623 17.40 -15.29 2.10
N ILE A 624 17.76 -14.06 2.46
CA ILE A 624 18.29 -13.09 1.52
C ILE A 624 19.61 -12.53 2.01
N GLN A 625 20.61 -12.53 1.12
CA GLN A 625 21.89 -11.82 1.30
C GLN A 625 21.79 -10.48 0.56
N ASN A 626 22.11 -9.40 1.27
CA ASN A 626 22.02 -8.04 0.77
C ASN A 626 23.42 -7.43 0.76
N ALA A 627 23.83 -6.81 -0.35
CA ALA A 627 25.06 -6.05 -0.48
C ALA A 627 24.79 -4.70 -1.14
N ASP A 628 25.27 -3.64 -0.54
CA ASP A 628 25.07 -2.26 -0.99
C ASP A 628 26.39 -1.50 -1.02
N LEU A 629 26.58 -0.67 -2.05
CA LEU A 629 27.64 0.32 -2.13
C LEU A 629 27.03 1.66 -2.55
N ARG A 630 27.28 2.73 -1.78
CA ARG A 630 26.71 4.05 -2.04
C ARG A 630 27.74 5.15 -1.85
N TRP A 631 27.88 6.00 -2.87
CA TRP A 631 28.60 7.26 -2.79
C TRP A 631 27.62 8.41 -2.57
N GLU A 632 27.99 9.34 -1.70
CA GLU A 632 27.17 10.50 -1.32
C GLU A 632 28.00 11.78 -1.37
N TRP A 633 27.40 12.85 -1.91
CA TRP A 633 27.96 14.19 -1.93
C TRP A 633 26.97 15.19 -1.38
N TYR A 634 27.38 15.93 -0.36
CA TYR A 634 26.60 16.94 0.34
C TYR A 634 27.25 18.33 0.15
N PRO A 635 26.97 19.04 -0.98
CA PRO A 635 27.62 20.31 -1.31
C PRO A 635 27.21 21.44 -0.36
N ALA A 636 25.94 21.49 0.09
CA ALA A 636 25.38 22.48 1.00
C ALA A 636 24.25 21.88 1.85
N ALA A 637 23.77 22.63 2.84
CA ALA A 637 22.64 22.22 3.68
C ALA A 637 21.37 22.04 2.84
N GLY A 638 20.70 20.89 2.99
CA GLY A 638 19.52 20.51 2.22
C GLY A 638 19.81 20.08 0.78
N GLU A 639 21.06 19.99 0.38
CA GLU A 639 21.49 19.48 -0.93
C GLU A 639 22.23 18.15 -0.80
N GLY A 640 21.99 17.24 -1.72
CA GLY A 640 22.64 15.95 -1.74
C GLY A 640 22.55 15.27 -3.09
N ILE A 641 23.62 14.61 -3.47
CA ILE A 641 23.67 13.73 -4.63
C ILE A 641 24.19 12.38 -4.15
N SER A 642 23.48 11.31 -4.50
CA SER A 642 23.97 9.97 -4.20
C SER A 642 23.78 9.02 -5.37
N VAL A 643 24.72 8.10 -5.50
CA VAL A 643 24.66 6.97 -6.42
C VAL A 643 24.87 5.70 -5.59
N ALA A 644 23.94 4.76 -5.70
CA ALA A 644 24.01 3.47 -5.02
C ALA A 644 23.95 2.33 -6.03
N VAL A 645 24.71 1.28 -5.76
CA VAL A 645 24.65 -0.01 -6.44
C VAL A 645 24.27 -1.04 -5.39
N PHE A 646 23.37 -1.94 -5.72
CA PHE A 646 22.95 -3.00 -4.82
C PHE A 646 22.85 -4.34 -5.51
N TYR A 647 23.05 -5.41 -4.72
CA TYR A 647 22.87 -6.80 -5.12
C TYR A 647 22.13 -7.56 -4.02
N LYS A 648 21.16 -8.40 -4.40
CA LYS A 648 20.41 -9.27 -3.49
C LYS A 648 20.35 -10.67 -4.08
N HIS A 649 20.68 -11.66 -3.25
CA HIS A 649 20.59 -13.06 -3.58
C HIS A 649 19.56 -13.71 -2.65
N PHE A 650 18.57 -14.36 -3.25
CA PHE A 650 17.46 -15.03 -2.55
C PHE A 650 17.64 -16.54 -2.66
N ARG A 651 17.40 -17.21 -1.57
CA ARG A 651 17.17 -18.63 -1.48
C ARG A 651 15.72 -18.88 -1.07
N ASN A 652 15.02 -19.76 -1.78
CA ASN A 652 13.60 -20.07 -1.63
C ASN A 652 12.69 -18.83 -1.68
N PRO A 653 12.82 -17.89 -2.63
CA PRO A 653 11.90 -16.77 -2.70
C PRO A 653 10.48 -17.28 -2.89
N ILE A 654 9.50 -16.62 -2.24
CA ILE A 654 8.09 -16.97 -2.38
C ILE A 654 7.53 -16.13 -3.52
N GLU A 655 7.02 -16.79 -4.55
CA GLU A 655 6.43 -16.18 -5.74
C GLU A 655 5.00 -16.67 -5.94
N THR A 656 4.20 -15.89 -6.67
CA THR A 656 2.88 -16.34 -7.11
C THR A 656 3.05 -17.38 -8.21
N ALA A 657 2.21 -18.39 -8.25
CA ALA A 657 2.18 -19.44 -9.25
C ALA A 657 0.75 -19.67 -9.76
N ILE A 658 0.61 -20.36 -10.90
CA ILE A 658 -0.68 -20.72 -11.47
C ILE A 658 -0.89 -22.23 -11.33
N LEU A 659 -2.05 -22.61 -10.76
CA LEU A 659 -2.60 -23.95 -10.85
C LEU A 659 -3.64 -23.96 -11.99
N ASP A 660 -3.51 -24.90 -12.91
CA ASP A 660 -4.52 -25.11 -13.95
C ASP A 660 -5.75 -25.77 -13.33
N ALA A 661 -6.89 -25.08 -13.37
CA ALA A 661 -8.16 -25.62 -12.91
C ALA A 661 -8.96 -26.34 -14.03
N GLY A 662 -8.41 -26.39 -15.24
CA GLY A 662 -9.08 -26.93 -16.44
C GLY A 662 -10.04 -25.91 -17.09
N SER A 663 -10.49 -26.22 -18.31
CA SER A 663 -11.48 -25.38 -19.05
C SER A 663 -11.12 -23.92 -19.20
N GLY A 664 -9.82 -23.56 -19.19
CA GLY A 664 -9.36 -22.18 -19.30
C GLY A 664 -9.51 -21.34 -18.02
N SER A 665 -9.93 -21.93 -16.89
CA SER A 665 -9.91 -21.25 -15.59
C SER A 665 -8.58 -21.54 -14.87
N TYR A 666 -8.08 -20.51 -14.16
CA TYR A 666 -6.83 -20.58 -13.40
C TYR A 666 -7.09 -20.33 -11.93
N THR A 667 -6.34 -21.00 -11.08
CA THR A 667 -6.25 -20.69 -9.66
C THR A 667 -4.84 -20.18 -9.37
N TYR A 668 -4.74 -18.96 -8.86
CA TYR A 668 -3.46 -18.44 -8.37
C TYR A 668 -3.11 -19.08 -7.04
N THR A 669 -1.82 -19.38 -6.85
CA THR A 669 -1.27 -19.93 -5.62
C THR A 669 0.09 -19.30 -5.33
N PHE A 670 0.82 -19.87 -4.36
CA PHE A 670 2.17 -19.43 -3.99
C PHE A 670 3.10 -20.64 -3.97
N GLU A 671 4.33 -20.44 -4.42
CA GLU A 671 5.37 -21.46 -4.32
C GLU A 671 6.74 -20.84 -4.02
N ASN A 672 7.68 -21.69 -3.56
CA ASN A 672 9.07 -21.29 -3.42
C ASN A 672 9.81 -21.60 -4.70
N ALA A 673 10.31 -20.59 -5.38
CA ALA A 673 11.31 -20.79 -6.41
C ALA A 673 12.65 -21.22 -5.79
N ASP A 674 13.56 -21.80 -6.57
CA ASP A 674 14.87 -22.23 -6.07
C ASP A 674 15.70 -21.04 -5.59
N ARG A 675 15.86 -20.06 -6.45
CA ARG A 675 16.64 -18.84 -6.16
C ARG A 675 16.19 -17.66 -6.98
N ALA A 676 16.57 -16.47 -6.50
CA ALA A 676 16.45 -15.26 -7.31
C ALA A 676 17.68 -14.36 -7.10
N ASN A 677 17.98 -13.58 -8.13
CA ASN A 677 19.02 -12.56 -8.08
C ASN A 677 18.43 -11.23 -8.51
N LEU A 678 18.74 -10.15 -7.79
CA LEU A 678 18.34 -8.80 -8.09
C LEU A 678 19.54 -7.86 -7.94
N TYR A 679 19.79 -7.05 -8.95
CA TYR A 679 20.82 -6.01 -8.90
C TYR A 679 20.32 -4.73 -9.56
N GLY A 680 20.87 -3.61 -9.13
CA GLY A 680 20.47 -2.33 -9.68
C GLY A 680 21.34 -1.16 -9.26
N VAL A 681 21.03 -0.02 -9.88
CA VAL A 681 21.68 1.27 -9.63
C VAL A 681 20.59 2.28 -9.28
N GLU A 682 20.80 3.07 -8.23
CA GLU A 682 19.94 4.17 -7.81
C GLU A 682 20.69 5.51 -7.89
N LEU A 683 20.03 6.53 -8.38
CA LEU A 683 20.47 7.92 -8.39
C LEU A 683 19.49 8.77 -7.59
N ASP A 684 19.98 9.61 -6.68
CA ASP A 684 19.21 10.63 -5.97
C ASP A 684 19.92 11.97 -6.05
N VAL A 685 19.23 12.98 -6.56
CA VAL A 685 19.75 14.33 -6.70
C VAL A 685 18.77 15.32 -6.10
N LYS A 686 19.23 16.11 -5.13
CA LYS A 686 18.53 17.26 -4.59
C LYS A 686 19.49 18.45 -4.64
N LYS A 687 19.21 19.42 -5.52
CA LYS A 687 20.15 20.51 -5.80
C LYS A 687 19.44 21.83 -6.09
N ASN A 688 19.92 22.90 -5.46
CA ASN A 688 19.57 24.27 -5.85
C ASN A 688 20.33 24.66 -7.12
N LEU A 689 19.71 25.42 -8.00
CA LEU A 689 20.30 25.80 -9.30
C LEU A 689 20.97 27.19 -9.28
N ASP A 690 21.29 27.73 -8.09
CA ASP A 690 21.96 29.01 -7.92
C ASP A 690 23.30 29.10 -8.66
N PHE A 691 24.01 27.95 -8.75
CA PHE A 691 25.28 27.83 -9.49
C PHE A 691 25.14 28.07 -11.01
N MET A 692 23.92 27.95 -11.56
CA MET A 692 23.57 28.26 -12.95
C MET A 692 22.99 29.67 -13.10
N GLY A 693 22.97 30.50 -12.04
CA GLY A 693 22.30 31.81 -12.03
C GLY A 693 20.78 31.73 -11.89
N MET A 694 20.20 30.55 -11.77
CA MET A 694 18.74 30.30 -11.61
C MET A 694 18.37 30.34 -10.11
N ARG A 695 18.39 31.55 -9.55
CA ARG A 695 18.05 31.79 -8.14
C ARG A 695 16.62 31.31 -7.85
N ASN A 696 16.41 30.72 -6.67
CA ASN A 696 15.12 30.19 -6.21
C ASN A 696 14.63 28.93 -6.95
N PHE A 697 15.40 28.38 -7.88
CA PHE A 697 15.08 27.11 -8.49
C PHE A 697 15.82 25.95 -7.80
N SER A 698 15.13 24.84 -7.64
CA SER A 698 15.71 23.57 -7.18
C SER A 698 15.19 22.39 -7.99
N VAL A 699 16.06 21.39 -8.16
CA VAL A 699 15.73 20.14 -8.85
C VAL A 699 15.79 18.99 -7.85
N VAL A 700 14.85 18.09 -7.98
CA VAL A 700 14.83 16.77 -7.33
C VAL A 700 14.74 15.73 -8.44
N LEU A 701 15.68 14.81 -8.51
CA LEU A 701 15.72 13.76 -9.50
C LEU A 701 16.03 12.43 -8.80
N ASN A 702 15.12 11.47 -8.94
CA ASN A 702 15.31 10.11 -8.47
C ASN A 702 15.20 9.17 -9.65
N GLY A 703 16.22 8.35 -9.85
CA GLY A 703 16.26 7.35 -10.91
C GLY A 703 16.72 6.00 -10.38
N SER A 704 16.19 4.92 -10.92
CA SER A 704 16.70 3.58 -10.69
C SER A 704 16.63 2.72 -11.93
N LEU A 705 17.65 1.87 -12.10
CA LEU A 705 17.73 0.82 -13.12
C LEU A 705 17.91 -0.50 -12.38
N MET A 706 17.11 -1.50 -12.70
CA MET A 706 17.09 -2.77 -11.97
C MET A 706 16.86 -3.94 -12.92
N LYS A 707 17.49 -5.07 -12.60
CA LYS A 707 17.28 -6.33 -13.30
C LYS A 707 17.24 -7.46 -12.29
N SER A 708 16.27 -8.34 -12.42
CA SER A 708 16.16 -9.56 -11.63
C SER A 708 15.97 -10.78 -12.51
N ARG A 709 16.22 -11.95 -11.93
CA ARG A 709 15.88 -13.25 -12.46
C ARG A 709 15.51 -14.16 -11.31
N VAL A 710 14.38 -14.81 -11.42
CA VAL A 710 13.91 -15.92 -10.59
C VAL A 710 14.17 -17.19 -11.38
N ASP A 711 14.86 -18.13 -10.78
CA ASP A 711 15.12 -19.45 -11.34
C ASP A 711 14.23 -20.45 -10.57
N PHE A 712 13.38 -21.16 -11.29
CA PHE A 712 12.50 -22.20 -10.74
C PHE A 712 13.15 -23.57 -10.87
N ASP A 713 12.70 -24.55 -10.08
CA ASP A 713 13.10 -25.93 -10.20
C ASP A 713 12.58 -26.52 -11.52
N ASP A 714 13.30 -27.48 -12.10
CA ASP A 714 12.90 -28.16 -13.33
C ASP A 714 11.57 -28.93 -13.20
N GLU A 715 11.13 -29.21 -11.97
CA GLU A 715 9.83 -29.84 -11.67
C GLU A 715 8.67 -28.81 -11.57
N SER A 716 8.95 -27.52 -11.50
CA SER A 716 7.93 -26.45 -11.43
C SER A 716 7.25 -26.26 -12.79
N LEU A 717 5.96 -25.91 -12.77
CA LEU A 717 5.22 -25.50 -13.96
C LEU A 717 5.52 -24.06 -14.38
N GLU A 718 6.26 -23.32 -13.54
CA GLU A 718 6.62 -21.93 -13.77
C GLU A 718 7.87 -21.84 -14.67
N HIS A 719 8.05 -20.69 -15.31
CA HIS A 719 9.23 -20.39 -16.13
C HIS A 719 10.10 -19.30 -15.49
N ASP A 720 11.38 -19.31 -15.81
CA ASP A 720 12.33 -18.29 -15.40
C ASP A 720 11.88 -16.90 -15.87
N ARG A 721 11.76 -15.97 -14.93
CA ARG A 721 11.24 -14.64 -15.19
C ARG A 721 11.82 -13.58 -14.26
N PRO A 722 11.64 -12.28 -14.50
CA PRO A 722 11.88 -11.25 -13.50
C PRO A 722 10.97 -11.43 -12.28
N LEU A 723 11.39 -10.94 -11.12
CA LEU A 723 10.55 -10.87 -9.92
C LEU A 723 9.24 -10.12 -10.21
N GLN A 724 8.14 -10.62 -9.71
CA GLN A 724 6.83 -10.00 -9.87
C GLN A 724 6.82 -8.59 -9.27
N GLY A 725 6.27 -7.62 -10.01
CA GLY A 725 6.23 -6.21 -9.62
C GLY A 725 7.51 -5.41 -9.91
N GLN A 726 8.62 -6.09 -10.30
CA GLN A 726 9.87 -5.42 -10.63
C GLN A 726 9.77 -4.67 -11.97
N SER A 727 10.01 -3.37 -11.92
CA SER A 727 10.18 -2.53 -13.10
C SER A 727 11.65 -2.40 -13.47
N PRO A 728 12.05 -2.48 -14.75
CA PRO A 728 13.44 -2.32 -15.16
C PRO A 728 13.98 -0.92 -14.91
N TYR A 729 13.13 0.10 -14.88
CA TYR A 729 13.51 1.47 -14.55
C TYR A 729 12.38 2.24 -13.88
N LEU A 730 12.78 3.24 -13.08
CA LEU A 730 11.90 4.20 -12.45
C LEU A 730 12.55 5.58 -12.53
N VAL A 731 11.77 6.61 -12.90
CA VAL A 731 12.22 8.00 -12.95
C VAL A 731 11.19 8.89 -12.29
N ASN A 732 11.64 9.68 -11.30
CA ASN A 732 10.89 10.77 -10.70
C ASN A 732 11.71 12.05 -10.87
N ALA A 733 11.15 13.09 -11.46
CA ALA A 733 11.78 14.37 -11.61
C ALA A 733 10.87 15.49 -11.11
N GLY A 734 11.42 16.44 -10.36
CA GLY A 734 10.71 17.60 -9.86
C GLY A 734 11.55 18.87 -10.08
N LEU A 735 10.95 19.89 -10.67
CA LEU A 735 11.50 21.23 -10.78
C LEU A 735 10.65 22.17 -9.94
N PHE A 736 11.28 22.84 -9.00
CA PHE A 736 10.59 23.75 -8.08
C PHE A 736 11.16 25.17 -8.21
N TYR A 737 10.27 26.15 -8.26
CA TYR A 737 10.57 27.55 -8.05
C TYR A 737 10.01 27.98 -6.71
N GLN A 738 10.83 28.55 -5.84
CA GLN A 738 10.40 29.02 -4.52
C GLN A 738 10.93 30.42 -4.26
N SER A 739 10.03 31.41 -4.17
CA SER A 739 10.33 32.79 -3.84
C SER A 739 9.78 33.14 -2.45
N PRO A 740 10.62 33.21 -1.40
CA PRO A 740 10.19 33.64 -0.05
C PRO A 740 9.62 35.03 -0.05
N LYS A 741 10.18 35.95 -0.84
CA LYS A 741 9.71 37.35 -0.96
C LYS A 741 8.28 37.46 -1.49
N LEU A 742 7.94 36.61 -2.46
CA LEU A 742 6.61 36.55 -3.05
C LEU A 742 5.69 35.61 -2.28
N GLY A 743 6.21 34.76 -1.38
CA GLY A 743 5.45 33.70 -0.77
C GLY A 743 4.93 32.69 -1.80
N LEU A 744 5.62 32.52 -2.94
CA LEU A 744 5.19 31.71 -4.08
C LEU A 744 6.07 30.47 -4.21
N THR A 745 5.44 29.32 -4.34
CA THR A 745 6.07 28.05 -4.72
C THR A 745 5.36 27.51 -5.94
N VAL A 746 6.12 27.14 -6.98
CA VAL A 746 5.63 26.43 -8.17
C VAL A 746 6.45 25.16 -8.33
N GLY A 747 5.80 24.04 -8.52
CA GLY A 747 6.43 22.74 -8.76
C GLY A 747 5.88 22.06 -10.01
N VAL A 748 6.74 21.48 -10.80
CA VAL A 748 6.40 20.59 -11.91
C VAL A 748 7.03 19.23 -11.59
N LEU A 749 6.20 18.19 -11.58
CA LEU A 749 6.59 16.85 -11.17
C LEU A 749 6.30 15.88 -12.31
N TYR A 750 7.27 15.06 -12.65
CA TYR A 750 7.18 14.03 -13.67
C TYR A 750 7.50 12.67 -13.05
N ASN A 751 6.71 11.66 -13.40
CA ASN A 751 6.92 10.28 -13.00
C ASN A 751 6.79 9.35 -14.21
N ARG A 752 7.70 8.36 -14.31
CA ARG A 752 7.60 7.25 -15.24
C ARG A 752 8.15 5.97 -14.63
N ILE A 753 7.37 4.89 -14.78
CA ILE A 753 7.74 3.53 -14.35
C ILE A 753 7.80 2.65 -15.59
N GLY A 754 8.81 1.80 -15.72
CA GLY A 754 8.91 0.81 -16.78
C GLY A 754 7.85 -0.29 -16.67
N LYS A 755 7.72 -1.14 -17.68
CA LYS A 755 6.79 -2.27 -17.62
C LYS A 755 7.14 -3.22 -16.47
N ARG A 756 6.11 -3.80 -15.82
CA ARG A 756 6.28 -4.74 -14.72
C ARG A 756 5.26 -5.86 -14.78
N ILE A 757 5.63 -7.05 -14.32
CA ILE A 757 4.73 -8.20 -14.22
C ILE A 757 3.72 -7.93 -13.11
N VAL A 758 2.43 -8.06 -13.41
CA VAL A 758 1.30 -7.92 -12.46
C VAL A 758 0.48 -9.21 -12.37
N GLY A 759 0.49 -10.04 -13.41
CA GLY A 759 -0.04 -11.40 -13.41
C GLY A 759 1.01 -12.31 -14.03
N ILE A 760 1.17 -13.48 -13.48
CA ILE A 760 2.14 -14.46 -13.99
C ILE A 760 1.50 -15.36 -15.04
N GLY A 761 2.31 -15.82 -15.96
CA GLY A 761 2.03 -16.87 -16.92
C GLY A 761 2.73 -18.16 -16.54
N ARG A 762 2.58 -19.18 -17.35
CA ARG A 762 3.31 -20.45 -17.18
C ARG A 762 3.69 -21.05 -18.54
N SER A 763 4.70 -21.92 -18.53
CA SER A 763 5.09 -22.69 -19.71
C SER A 763 4.24 -23.96 -19.88
N ASP A 764 4.06 -24.39 -21.14
CA ASP A 764 3.47 -25.69 -21.46
C ASP A 764 4.50 -26.80 -21.19
N MET A 765 4.33 -27.48 -20.05
CA MET A 765 5.20 -28.58 -19.61
C MET A 765 4.73 -29.97 -20.09
N SER A 766 3.74 -30.01 -20.98
CA SER A 766 3.30 -31.31 -21.56
C SER A 766 4.43 -31.98 -22.37
N VAL A 767 4.41 -33.31 -22.44
CA VAL A 767 5.39 -34.05 -23.27
C VAL A 767 5.26 -33.62 -24.74
N GLY A 768 6.27 -32.98 -25.28
CA GLY A 768 6.21 -32.32 -26.59
C GLY A 768 5.54 -30.96 -26.58
N GLY A 769 5.42 -30.34 -25.41
CA GLY A 769 4.88 -28.98 -25.23
C GLY A 769 5.59 -27.95 -26.12
N SER A 770 4.81 -26.99 -26.58
CA SER A 770 5.27 -25.94 -27.50
C SER A 770 5.13 -24.57 -26.85
N ILE A 771 6.09 -23.70 -27.09
CA ILE A 771 6.03 -22.28 -26.73
C ILE A 771 4.73 -21.61 -27.21
N ASP A 772 4.08 -22.15 -28.22
CA ASP A 772 2.81 -21.68 -28.75
C ASP A 772 1.65 -21.84 -27.74
N ASN A 773 1.79 -22.75 -26.78
CA ASN A 773 0.78 -23.05 -25.76
C ASN A 773 1.09 -22.39 -24.41
N ASP A 774 2.20 -21.67 -24.30
CA ASP A 774 2.53 -20.93 -23.08
C ASP A 774 1.44 -19.91 -22.74
N ILE A 775 1.11 -19.79 -21.45
CA ILE A 775 0.33 -18.69 -20.92
C ILE A 775 1.28 -17.52 -20.69
N PRO A 776 1.12 -16.37 -21.39
CA PRO A 776 2.03 -15.26 -21.24
C PRO A 776 1.84 -14.52 -19.91
N ASP A 777 2.94 -14.01 -19.33
CA ASP A 777 2.86 -13.03 -18.23
C ASP A 777 2.05 -11.80 -18.64
N MET A 778 1.28 -11.25 -17.69
CA MET A 778 0.58 -9.98 -17.84
C MET A 778 1.42 -8.85 -17.26
N TYR A 779 1.61 -7.81 -18.04
CA TYR A 779 2.41 -6.64 -17.70
C TYR A 779 1.56 -5.38 -17.58
N GLU A 780 1.78 -4.58 -16.54
CA GLU A 780 1.42 -3.17 -16.55
C GLU A 780 2.40 -2.41 -17.43
N MET A 781 1.88 -1.66 -18.39
CA MET A 781 2.68 -0.94 -19.38
C MET A 781 3.16 0.41 -18.86
N PRO A 782 4.33 0.91 -19.33
CA PRO A 782 4.85 2.20 -18.92
C PRO A 782 3.86 3.34 -19.19
N ARG A 783 3.75 4.28 -18.25
CA ARG A 783 2.93 5.48 -18.36
C ARG A 783 3.69 6.71 -17.90
N ASN A 784 3.47 7.85 -18.56
CA ASN A 784 3.99 9.15 -18.14
C ASN A 784 2.92 9.86 -17.28
N ALA A 785 3.31 10.39 -16.13
CA ALA A 785 2.48 11.24 -15.30
C ALA A 785 3.15 12.60 -15.11
N LEU A 786 2.40 13.67 -15.30
CA LEU A 786 2.85 15.05 -15.14
C LEU A 786 1.90 15.79 -14.20
N ASP A 787 2.45 16.32 -13.10
CA ASP A 787 1.72 17.09 -12.09
C ASP A 787 2.27 18.52 -12.02
N VAL A 788 1.39 19.48 -11.76
CA VAL A 788 1.75 20.88 -11.52
C VAL A 788 1.12 21.33 -10.20
N VAL A 789 1.93 21.94 -9.35
CA VAL A 789 1.51 22.47 -8.05
C VAL A 789 1.90 23.92 -7.94
N VAL A 790 0.97 24.75 -7.46
CA VAL A 790 1.21 26.18 -7.20
C VAL A 790 0.72 26.49 -5.80
N SER A 791 1.56 27.09 -4.97
CA SER A 791 1.20 27.54 -3.63
C SER A 791 1.57 29.01 -3.46
N LYS A 792 0.64 29.78 -2.90
CA LYS A 792 0.82 31.19 -2.59
C LYS A 792 0.47 31.45 -1.14
N SER A 793 1.45 31.90 -0.36
CA SER A 793 1.25 32.37 1.01
C SER A 793 0.99 33.85 1.04
N PHE A 794 0.00 34.26 1.86
CA PHE A 794 -0.35 35.66 2.14
C PHE A 794 -0.07 35.93 3.63
N GLY A 795 1.10 36.47 3.89
CA GLY A 795 1.62 36.60 5.25
C GLY A 795 1.88 35.24 5.91
N LYS A 796 1.70 35.15 7.23
CA LYS A 796 1.88 33.92 8.03
C LYS A 796 0.60 33.09 8.17
N HIS A 797 -0.56 33.71 7.89
CA HIS A 797 -1.87 33.18 8.26
C HIS A 797 -2.60 32.48 7.13
N TRP A 798 -2.41 32.88 5.88
CA TRP A 798 -3.19 32.34 4.76
C TRP A 798 -2.30 31.70 3.70
N GLU A 799 -2.74 30.58 3.17
CA GLU A 799 -2.09 29.87 2.07
C GLU A 799 -3.15 29.37 1.09
N LEU A 800 -2.98 29.73 -0.19
CA LEU A 800 -3.79 29.20 -1.29
C LEU A 800 -2.95 28.23 -2.10
N LYS A 801 -3.50 27.05 -2.38
CA LYS A 801 -2.83 26.02 -3.17
C LYS A 801 -3.71 25.55 -4.31
N PHE A 802 -3.12 25.48 -5.49
CA PHE A 802 -3.69 24.86 -6.69
C PHE A 802 -2.87 23.63 -7.07
N ASN A 803 -3.54 22.56 -7.42
CA ASN A 803 -2.90 21.31 -7.81
C ASN A 803 -3.60 20.73 -9.03
N ALA A 804 -2.82 20.38 -10.06
CA ALA A 804 -3.26 19.71 -11.27
C ALA A 804 -2.44 18.44 -11.43
N LYS A 805 -3.09 17.27 -11.32
CA LYS A 805 -2.46 15.96 -11.39
C LYS A 805 -2.85 15.20 -12.65
N ASP A 806 -1.91 14.38 -13.09
CA ASP A 806 -2.06 13.52 -14.28
C ASP A 806 -2.49 14.29 -15.53
N LEU A 807 -1.81 15.43 -15.79
CA LEU A 807 -2.14 16.33 -16.91
C LEU A 807 -2.07 15.66 -18.28
N LEU A 808 -1.22 14.64 -18.43
CA LEU A 808 -1.09 13.91 -19.69
C LEU A 808 -2.28 12.96 -19.90
N ASN A 809 -2.89 12.44 -18.82
CA ASN A 809 -4.03 11.52 -18.87
C ASN A 809 -3.80 10.35 -19.82
N GLU A 810 -2.59 9.79 -19.81
CA GLU A 810 -2.29 8.61 -20.63
C GLU A 810 -3.10 7.40 -20.13
N LYS A 811 -3.44 6.52 -21.06
CA LYS A 811 -4.14 5.28 -20.73
C LYS A 811 -3.30 4.41 -19.81
N VAL A 812 -3.93 3.89 -18.74
CA VAL A 812 -3.40 2.76 -17.99
C VAL A 812 -3.66 1.51 -18.82
N GLN A 813 -2.61 0.77 -19.16
CA GLN A 813 -2.69 -0.41 -20.00
C GLN A 813 -2.04 -1.61 -19.31
N PHE A 814 -2.74 -2.74 -19.39
CA PHE A 814 -2.19 -4.05 -19.04
C PHE A 814 -2.17 -4.88 -20.33
N ALA A 815 -1.09 -5.60 -20.55
CA ALA A 815 -0.91 -6.37 -21.77
C ALA A 815 -0.12 -7.64 -21.53
N GLN A 816 -0.38 -8.65 -22.32
CA GLN A 816 0.41 -9.87 -22.41
C GLN A 816 1.06 -9.99 -23.79
N PHE A 817 2.09 -10.85 -23.89
CA PHE A 817 2.90 -10.98 -25.09
C PHE A 817 3.07 -12.47 -25.45
N PRO A 818 2.06 -13.12 -26.05
CA PRO A 818 2.22 -14.49 -26.53
C PRO A 818 3.38 -14.58 -27.49
N LYS A 819 4.11 -15.69 -27.40
CA LYS A 819 5.24 -16.03 -28.26
C LYS A 819 4.85 -17.28 -29.04
N PHE A 820 5.23 -17.34 -30.29
CA PHE A 820 5.01 -18.49 -31.15
C PHE A 820 6.08 -18.60 -32.23
N GLU A 821 6.29 -19.80 -32.75
CA GLU A 821 7.22 -20.02 -33.84
C GLU A 821 6.56 -19.72 -35.18
N ASN A 822 7.21 -18.91 -35.99
CA ASN A 822 6.80 -18.57 -37.35
C ASN A 822 8.02 -18.58 -38.29
N GLY A 823 8.11 -19.59 -39.18
CA GLY A 823 9.20 -19.72 -40.16
C GLY A 823 10.59 -19.94 -39.53
N GLY A 824 10.67 -20.48 -38.29
CA GLY A 824 11.89 -20.70 -37.55
C GLY A 824 12.34 -19.58 -36.63
N ASP A 825 11.61 -18.44 -36.63
CA ASP A 825 11.82 -17.32 -35.72
C ASP A 825 10.73 -17.30 -34.63
N VAL A 826 11.11 -16.93 -33.41
CA VAL A 826 10.17 -16.68 -32.32
C VAL A 826 9.61 -15.28 -32.45
N VAL A 827 8.31 -15.18 -32.72
CA VAL A 827 7.58 -13.93 -32.89
C VAL A 827 6.72 -13.67 -31.65
N SER A 828 6.50 -12.40 -31.31
CA SER A 828 5.62 -11.99 -30.22
C SER A 828 4.59 -10.96 -30.69
N ARG A 829 3.39 -11.01 -30.12
CA ARG A 829 2.29 -10.05 -30.37
C ARG A 829 1.83 -9.43 -29.07
N LYS A 830 1.45 -8.14 -29.12
CA LYS A 830 0.87 -7.44 -27.97
C LYS A 830 -0.64 -7.67 -27.93
N GLN A 831 -1.15 -8.19 -26.82
CA GLN A 831 -2.57 -8.36 -26.50
C GLN A 831 -2.91 -7.51 -25.29
N ILE A 832 -3.89 -6.61 -25.40
CA ILE A 832 -4.31 -5.72 -24.31
C ILE A 832 -5.35 -6.45 -23.46
N THR A 833 -5.02 -6.74 -22.22
CA THR A 833 -5.91 -7.44 -21.28
C THR A 833 -6.81 -6.46 -20.51
N LYS A 834 -6.32 -5.24 -20.21
CA LYS A 834 -7.09 -4.19 -19.53
C LYS A 834 -6.61 -2.82 -19.98
N GLN A 835 -7.55 -1.88 -20.20
CA GLN A 835 -7.19 -0.53 -20.61
C GLN A 835 -8.24 0.49 -20.15
N PHE A 836 -7.82 1.60 -19.55
CA PHE A 836 -8.71 2.70 -19.14
C PHE A 836 -7.97 4.03 -18.99
N THR A 837 -8.70 5.13 -18.80
CA THR A 837 -8.16 6.44 -18.44
C THR A 837 -8.63 6.84 -17.05
N ALA A 838 -7.73 7.39 -16.22
CA ALA A 838 -8.04 7.78 -14.84
C ALA A 838 -8.66 9.19 -14.73
N GLY A 839 -8.58 10.01 -15.78
CA GLY A 839 -9.00 11.42 -15.77
C GLY A 839 -7.96 12.34 -15.11
N ARG A 840 -7.98 13.64 -15.50
CA ARG A 840 -7.15 14.67 -14.86
C ARG A 840 -7.80 15.13 -13.56
N MET A 841 -6.99 15.40 -12.55
CA MET A 841 -7.49 15.88 -11.28
C MET A 841 -7.04 17.31 -11.03
N PHE A 842 -7.98 18.18 -10.70
CA PHE A 842 -7.73 19.57 -10.30
C PHE A 842 -8.23 19.80 -8.88
N SER A 843 -7.48 20.54 -8.07
CA SER A 843 -7.94 20.90 -6.73
C SER A 843 -7.44 22.28 -6.31
N LEU A 844 -8.25 22.99 -5.52
CA LEU A 844 -7.95 24.26 -4.91
C LEU A 844 -8.12 24.12 -3.40
N SER A 845 -7.09 24.51 -2.65
CA SER A 845 -7.10 24.42 -1.18
C SER A 845 -6.80 25.78 -0.57
N VAL A 846 -7.51 26.13 0.49
CA VAL A 846 -7.27 27.29 1.33
C VAL A 846 -6.88 26.78 2.71
N THR A 847 -5.78 27.29 3.26
CA THR A 847 -5.33 26.99 4.62
C THR A 847 -5.22 28.27 5.41
N ALA A 848 -5.87 28.28 6.58
CA ALA A 848 -5.76 29.34 7.60
C ALA A 848 -4.93 28.83 8.77
N LYS A 849 -3.98 29.65 9.27
CA LYS A 849 -3.08 29.31 10.40
C LYS A 849 -3.15 30.45 11.42
N PHE A 850 -3.33 30.13 12.73
CA PHE A 850 -3.48 31.10 13.81
C PHE A 850 -2.69 30.71 15.04
#